data_792cadd653d814e13ca8ae070b4140ad
#
_entry.id   792cadd653d814e13ca8ae070b4140ad
#
_cell.length_a   1.000
_cell.length_b   1.000
_cell.length_c   1.000
_cell.angle_alpha   90.00
_cell.angle_beta   90.00
_cell.angle_gamma   90.00
#
_symmetry.space_group_name_H-M   'P 1'
#
loop_
_entity.id
_entity.type
_entity.pdbx_description
1 polymer ?
#
loop_
_entity_poly.entity_id
_entity_poly.type
_entity_poly.pdbx_seq_one_letter_code
_entity_poly.pdbx_strand_id
1 'polypeptide(L)'
;MFALLLPLLAPSAALAGGPKYVAGVSFFNPGVLGQPVHWAGGKLNYYVDQGPLNATVTNQQATDLVDAAAALWSAVPTAGVTLTDMGPLNEDVGGSNIAATNGQITAPADVTPSATNYPLGIVYDADGSAIDAIFGAGASDPTSCENNGVWFWLDNINPDATFAHGIILLNGLCATNPNLLATMSFELARAFGRILGLDYSQVNPGAIQNGEPGGVAGWPIMQPLGASCGPSGGLCLDNPAQPAFDDIAALNRIYPITAANRTAFPTKQLTAANTVSIKGDLTFRSGYGMQGVNVVARPLDASGNPLYQYTVTFVSGGYFNGNHGNPITGFDDANGNLLSRWGSDDPDLQGYFDLSGMPLPPGVTTANYQVTFEAINPLYILSDSVGPYIDGQVTPSGTLAAISVPNMSAGSAQTLTINVADSATGNSDDAIGTQSTPRMLAPSGLWCGRISQVGQADWFTFPVRGNRIFTIVTQALGQTGIPTESKAIPVIGIWDAFDPIGAPAVGDAPGMNGLATGETWLRVTTSGDDIVRIGIADQRGDGRPDYPYNGWVLYADTVAPLRLPAAGGAIVIHGMGFRLADTVLVGGQPAQVTAISPNEITAIAPPAATGVTGSVDVEVDDQPLFYAAAVLPGGISYDSGAGDALTLLTAPANTVPIGVPIPFTVTALGPDLTPAGGVTVTYTVLSGTATLACGLSVCTVTTSGDGRATLNVTAINGTWSIVSASLTNGSSLRAQFSGGTPPVLTALTPQLSLAAGAIFTWTVQALVLSNGIPLSAQNVLWQTTALSGILPAGNAAALTNSSGIATNALTVGPLAEGQTATINACLNGTSQCVVFTAFGARPEYATLQAVSGTAQSLSVQSTPAQIALRLLDLDGNPMAGGSVSLYQALYAWAPPCADHGVCPPSPLLALQTASATSAIDGAVTFTPASLPGVATNLIGLAASGNTSTLNISIEQHP
;
A
#
# COMPACT_ATOMS: atom_id res chain seq x y z
N MET A 1 4.79 -29.82 -10.12
CA MET A 1 6.01 -29.06 -10.31
C MET A 1 5.69 -27.65 -9.81
N PHE A 2 5.84 -27.43 -8.50
CA PHE A 2 5.54 -26.13 -7.86
C PHE A 2 6.80 -25.28 -7.97
N ALA A 3 6.69 -24.15 -8.64
CA ALA A 3 7.74 -23.16 -8.69
C ALA A 3 7.77 -22.42 -7.34
N LEU A 4 8.84 -22.58 -6.59
CA LEU A 4 9.14 -21.71 -5.46
C LEU A 4 9.52 -20.33 -6.02
N LEU A 5 8.61 -19.38 -5.92
CA LEU A 5 8.97 -17.98 -5.91
C LEU A 5 9.44 -17.67 -4.48
N LEU A 6 10.74 -17.83 -4.21
CA LEU A 6 11.35 -17.02 -3.16
C LEU A 6 11.40 -15.59 -3.70
N PRO A 7 10.80 -14.61 -3.03
CA PRO A 7 11.15 -13.24 -3.28
C PRO A 7 12.67 -13.12 -3.03
N LEU A 8 13.38 -12.46 -3.92
CA LEU A 8 14.73 -11.97 -3.69
C LEU A 8 14.67 -11.10 -2.44
N LEU A 9 14.85 -11.74 -1.28
CA LEU A 9 15.01 -11.04 -0.02
C LEU A 9 16.38 -10.35 -0.09
N ALA A 10 16.35 -9.05 -0.38
CA ALA A 10 17.35 -8.17 0.21
C ALA A 10 17.45 -8.54 1.70
N PRO A 11 18.63 -8.52 2.35
CA PRO A 11 18.71 -8.84 3.76
C PRO A 11 17.72 -7.93 4.49
N SER A 12 16.59 -8.51 4.88
CA SER A 12 15.61 -7.84 5.71
C SER A 12 16.28 -7.67 7.06
N ALA A 13 16.77 -6.48 7.32
CA ALA A 13 17.21 -6.08 8.65
C ALA A 13 16.06 -6.35 9.59
N ALA A 14 16.27 -7.21 10.54
CA ALA A 14 15.29 -7.78 11.43
C ALA A 14 15.32 -7.11 12.81
N LEU A 15 14.37 -7.37 13.75
CA LEU A 15 13.92 -6.34 14.69
C LEU A 15 13.11 -6.91 15.87
N ALA A 16 12.80 -6.41 16.87
CA ALA A 16 12.83 -6.14 18.27
C ALA A 16 11.68 -6.59 19.19
N GLY A 17 11.98 -7.23 20.30
CA GLY A 17 11.30 -7.15 21.60
C GLY A 17 9.96 -7.87 21.79
N GLY A 18 9.47 -8.61 20.79
CA GLY A 18 8.20 -9.34 20.84
C GLY A 18 8.26 -10.64 20.07
N PRO A 19 7.10 -11.24 19.72
CA PRO A 19 7.06 -12.33 18.75
C PRO A 19 7.44 -11.81 17.37
N LYS A 20 8.19 -12.59 16.62
CA LYS A 20 8.57 -12.23 15.24
C LYS A 20 7.36 -12.06 14.36
N TYR A 21 6.39 -12.95 14.49
CA TYR A 21 5.17 -12.93 13.69
C TYR A 21 3.95 -13.09 14.59
N VAL A 22 2.91 -12.33 14.28
CA VAL A 22 1.60 -12.41 14.90
C VAL A 22 0.58 -12.76 13.83
N ALA A 23 -0.27 -13.73 14.11
CA ALA A 23 -1.25 -14.22 13.13
C ALA A 23 -2.26 -13.13 12.75
N GLY A 24 -2.33 -12.82 11.45
CA GLY A 24 -3.19 -11.78 10.88
C GLY A 24 -4.29 -12.33 9.99
N VAL A 25 -5.22 -11.46 9.61
CA VAL A 25 -6.50 -11.83 8.98
C VAL A 25 -6.39 -12.38 7.56
N SER A 26 -5.29 -12.14 6.85
CA SER A 26 -5.20 -12.49 5.42
C SER A 26 -4.74 -13.91 5.12
N PHE A 27 -4.24 -14.65 6.13
CA PHE A 27 -3.68 -15.99 5.93
C PHE A 27 -4.07 -16.99 7.02
N PHE A 28 -4.18 -16.52 8.26
CA PHE A 28 -4.35 -17.41 9.40
C PHE A 28 -5.81 -17.72 9.69
N ASN A 29 -6.05 -18.87 10.35
CA ASN A 29 -7.38 -19.24 10.79
C ASN A 29 -7.95 -18.20 11.77
N PRO A 30 -9.25 -17.90 11.73
CA PRO A 30 -9.86 -16.89 12.60
C PRO A 30 -9.66 -17.14 14.10
N GLY A 31 -9.52 -18.39 14.53
CA GLY A 31 -9.34 -18.73 15.94
C GLY A 31 -7.95 -18.48 16.53
N VAL A 32 -6.98 -18.09 15.69
CA VAL A 32 -5.60 -17.82 16.12
C VAL A 32 -5.15 -16.38 15.85
N LEU A 33 -6.05 -15.51 15.39
CA LEU A 33 -5.74 -14.11 15.14
C LEU A 33 -5.17 -13.45 16.42
N GLY A 34 -4.13 -12.66 16.25
CA GLY A 34 -3.43 -11.99 17.34
C GLY A 34 -2.50 -12.88 18.16
N GLN A 35 -2.41 -14.16 17.84
CA GLN A 35 -1.49 -15.08 18.54
C GLN A 35 -0.09 -15.05 17.90
N PRO A 36 0.98 -15.15 18.71
CA PRO A 36 2.32 -15.37 18.20
C PRO A 36 2.42 -16.65 17.38
N VAL A 37 3.08 -16.59 16.24
CA VAL A 37 3.41 -17.78 15.45
C VAL A 37 4.53 -18.55 16.16
N HIS A 38 4.37 -19.84 16.37
CA HIS A 38 5.27 -20.64 17.19
C HIS A 38 5.39 -22.08 16.70
N TRP A 39 6.34 -22.83 17.19
CA TRP A 39 6.44 -24.27 16.92
C TRP A 39 5.40 -25.04 17.74
N ALA A 40 4.68 -25.93 17.09
CA ALA A 40 3.61 -26.71 17.70
C ALA A 40 4.08 -27.43 18.98
N GLY A 41 3.43 -27.13 20.11
CA GLY A 41 3.77 -27.68 21.41
C GLY A 41 5.16 -27.33 21.94
N GLY A 42 5.84 -26.32 21.38
CA GLY A 42 7.17 -25.89 21.77
C GLY A 42 8.29 -26.91 21.50
N LYS A 43 8.05 -27.86 20.61
CA LYS A 43 9.02 -28.90 20.25
C LYS A 43 9.54 -28.65 18.84
N LEU A 44 10.85 -28.47 18.73
CA LEU A 44 11.54 -28.29 17.45
C LEU A 44 12.58 -29.40 17.29
N ASN A 45 12.36 -30.26 16.34
CA ASN A 45 13.34 -31.23 15.87
C ASN A 45 14.21 -30.58 14.80
N TYR A 46 15.52 -30.70 14.89
CA TYR A 46 16.43 -30.23 13.85
C TYR A 46 17.31 -31.37 13.34
N TYR A 47 17.78 -31.21 12.14
CA TYR A 47 18.62 -32.14 11.43
C TYR A 47 19.85 -31.41 10.93
N VAL A 48 21.02 -32.01 11.09
CA VAL A 48 22.31 -31.40 10.76
C VAL A 48 22.88 -31.97 9.47
N ASP A 49 23.70 -31.20 8.81
CA ASP A 49 24.37 -31.63 7.60
C ASP A 49 25.30 -32.84 7.81
N GLN A 50 25.55 -33.60 6.75
CA GLN A 50 26.50 -34.72 6.78
C GLN A 50 27.95 -34.29 6.57
N GLY A 51 28.20 -33.17 5.89
CA GLY A 51 29.52 -32.65 5.59
C GLY A 51 30.22 -31.98 6.80
N PRO A 52 31.53 -31.72 6.73
CA PRO A 52 32.21 -30.86 7.68
C PRO A 52 31.85 -29.40 7.44
N LEU A 53 31.94 -28.55 8.49
CA LEU A 53 31.71 -27.12 8.32
C LEU A 53 32.82 -26.47 7.42
N ASN A 54 34.04 -26.98 7.52
CA ASN A 54 35.14 -26.65 6.62
C ASN A 54 36.31 -27.62 6.79
N ALA A 55 37.43 -27.38 6.16
CA ALA A 55 38.61 -28.24 6.24
C ALA A 55 39.22 -28.36 7.68
N THR A 56 38.88 -27.47 8.60
CA THR A 56 39.44 -27.42 9.96
C THR A 56 38.38 -27.70 11.04
N VAL A 57 37.13 -27.54 10.74
CA VAL A 57 36.01 -27.81 11.64
C VAL A 57 35.24 -29.01 11.11
N THR A 58 35.42 -30.14 11.80
CA THR A 58 34.75 -31.42 11.45
C THR A 58 33.23 -31.33 11.60
N ASN A 59 32.48 -32.25 11.01
CA ASN A 59 31.03 -32.38 11.19
C ASN A 59 30.65 -32.42 12.68
N GLN A 60 31.31 -33.28 13.47
CA GLN A 60 31.03 -33.39 14.91
C GLN A 60 31.27 -32.09 15.68
N GLN A 61 32.33 -31.33 15.33
CA GLN A 61 32.58 -30.04 15.99
C GLN A 61 31.53 -28.98 15.60
N ALA A 62 31.04 -29.01 14.35
CA ALA A 62 29.94 -28.14 13.90
C ALA A 62 28.63 -28.54 14.59
N THR A 63 28.34 -29.83 14.68
CA THR A 63 27.17 -30.34 15.40
C THR A 63 27.23 -29.97 16.87
N ASP A 64 28.39 -30.08 17.53
CA ASP A 64 28.56 -29.67 18.94
C ASP A 64 28.27 -28.15 19.13
N LEU A 65 28.64 -27.30 18.14
CA LEU A 65 28.27 -25.87 18.17
C LEU A 65 26.74 -25.67 18.05
N VAL A 66 26.11 -26.39 17.15
CA VAL A 66 24.65 -26.35 16.94
C VAL A 66 23.91 -26.79 18.21
N ASP A 67 24.32 -27.93 18.78
CA ASP A 67 23.74 -28.48 19.98
C ASP A 67 23.91 -27.55 21.19
N ALA A 68 25.05 -26.91 21.32
CA ALA A 68 25.32 -25.94 22.36
C ALA A 68 24.39 -24.70 22.23
N ALA A 69 24.22 -24.17 21.03
CA ALA A 69 23.32 -23.05 20.77
C ALA A 69 21.84 -23.42 21.04
N ALA A 70 21.40 -24.58 20.58
CA ALA A 70 20.05 -25.12 20.84
C ALA A 70 19.77 -25.34 22.31
N ALA A 71 20.79 -25.81 23.06
CA ALA A 71 20.70 -26.06 24.49
C ALA A 71 20.46 -24.81 25.32
N LEU A 72 21.00 -23.65 24.91
CA LEU A 72 20.76 -22.36 25.57
C LEU A 72 19.28 -22.05 25.74
N TRP A 73 18.52 -22.20 24.65
CA TRP A 73 17.08 -21.96 24.66
C TRP A 73 16.29 -23.06 25.36
N SER A 74 16.69 -24.32 25.14
CA SER A 74 16.09 -25.46 25.81
C SER A 74 16.32 -25.46 27.34
N ALA A 75 17.36 -24.80 27.82
CA ALA A 75 17.69 -24.72 29.27
C ALA A 75 16.81 -23.73 30.04
N VAL A 76 16.11 -22.78 29.36
CA VAL A 76 15.27 -21.79 30.06
C VAL A 76 14.19 -22.51 30.90
N PRO A 77 14.20 -22.38 32.24
CA PRO A 77 13.42 -23.24 33.11
C PRO A 77 11.92 -22.95 33.11
N THR A 78 11.52 -21.79 32.66
CA THR A 78 10.14 -21.27 32.63
C THR A 78 9.49 -21.29 31.26
N ALA A 79 10.22 -21.67 30.21
CA ALA A 79 9.71 -21.73 28.82
C ALA A 79 9.49 -23.18 28.37
N GLY A 80 8.36 -23.45 27.77
CA GLY A 80 7.95 -24.74 27.23
C GLY A 80 8.56 -25.03 25.87
N VAL A 81 9.88 -25.01 25.78
CA VAL A 81 10.66 -25.24 24.56
C VAL A 81 11.60 -26.41 24.74
N THR A 82 11.73 -27.25 23.70
CA THR A 82 12.71 -28.33 23.59
C THR A 82 13.19 -28.40 22.15
N LEU A 83 14.49 -28.23 21.93
CA LEU A 83 15.16 -28.44 20.67
C LEU A 83 15.89 -29.77 20.74
N THR A 84 15.71 -30.62 19.72
CA THR A 84 16.24 -31.98 19.72
C THR A 84 16.94 -32.24 18.41
N ASP A 85 18.21 -32.61 18.50
CA ASP A 85 18.94 -33.18 17.37
C ASP A 85 18.37 -34.56 17.03
N MET A 86 17.94 -34.74 15.79
CA MET A 86 17.38 -35.99 15.26
C MET A 86 18.37 -36.74 14.37
N GLY A 87 19.59 -36.23 14.26
CA GLY A 87 20.64 -36.78 13.42
C GLY A 87 20.79 -36.08 12.09
N PRO A 88 21.51 -36.69 11.14
CA PRO A 88 21.87 -36.01 9.92
C PRO A 88 20.70 -35.89 8.92
N LEU A 89 20.79 -34.87 8.06
CA LEU A 89 20.05 -34.78 6.79
C LEU A 89 20.38 -36.01 5.90
N ASN A 90 19.65 -36.21 4.82
CA ASN A 90 19.84 -37.41 3.97
C ASN A 90 21.13 -37.37 3.13
N GLU A 91 21.64 -36.17 2.87
CA GLU A 91 22.87 -35.93 2.13
C GLU A 91 23.70 -34.77 2.69
N ASP A 92 24.91 -34.62 2.20
CA ASP A 92 25.76 -33.43 2.36
C ASP A 92 25.21 -32.32 1.46
N VAL A 93 24.79 -31.21 2.05
CA VAL A 93 24.12 -30.11 1.39
C VAL A 93 25.11 -28.98 1.10
N GLY A 94 25.33 -28.68 -0.16
CA GLY A 94 26.28 -27.64 -0.56
C GLY A 94 26.01 -27.15 -1.99
N GLY A 95 26.92 -26.35 -2.55
CA GLY A 95 26.77 -25.80 -3.88
C GLY A 95 26.71 -26.83 -5.01
N SER A 96 27.01 -28.11 -4.74
CA SER A 96 26.85 -29.19 -5.71
C SER A 96 25.38 -29.65 -5.89
N ASN A 97 24.51 -29.40 -4.92
CA ASN A 97 23.10 -29.81 -4.93
C ASN A 97 22.12 -28.67 -4.57
N ILE A 98 22.64 -27.48 -4.35
CA ILE A 98 21.87 -26.23 -4.33
C ILE A 98 22.23 -25.43 -5.59
N ALA A 99 21.22 -24.99 -6.32
CA ALA A 99 21.39 -24.13 -7.48
C ALA A 99 20.24 -23.11 -7.57
N ALA A 100 20.56 -21.88 -7.97
CA ALA A 100 19.58 -20.89 -8.34
C ALA A 100 19.57 -20.71 -9.87
N THR A 101 18.41 -20.89 -10.49
CA THR A 101 18.23 -20.71 -11.92
C THR A 101 16.98 -19.87 -12.16
N ASN A 102 17.13 -18.69 -12.78
CA ASN A 102 16.01 -17.77 -13.04
C ASN A 102 15.20 -17.41 -11.77
N GLY A 103 15.88 -17.19 -10.65
CA GLY A 103 15.22 -16.88 -9.38
C GLY A 103 14.54 -18.07 -8.67
N GLN A 104 14.72 -19.28 -9.18
CA GLN A 104 14.25 -20.51 -8.55
C GLN A 104 15.41 -21.25 -7.90
N ILE A 105 15.27 -21.58 -6.61
CA ILE A 105 16.23 -22.38 -5.88
C ILE A 105 15.83 -23.84 -5.99
N THR A 106 16.78 -24.67 -6.43
CA THR A 106 16.68 -26.12 -6.37
C THR A 106 17.56 -26.59 -5.22
N ALA A 107 17.00 -27.37 -4.30
CA ALA A 107 17.69 -27.89 -3.14
C ALA A 107 17.28 -29.35 -2.89
N PRO A 108 18.02 -30.12 -2.08
CA PRO A 108 17.62 -31.43 -1.59
C PRO A 108 16.22 -31.43 -0.97
N ALA A 109 15.53 -32.56 -1.04
CA ALA A 109 14.12 -32.65 -0.67
C ALA A 109 13.87 -32.42 0.82
N ASP A 110 14.86 -32.62 1.68
CA ASP A 110 14.78 -32.47 3.12
C ASP A 110 15.13 -31.06 3.65
N VAL A 111 15.54 -30.17 2.76
CA VAL A 111 15.78 -28.75 3.07
C VAL A 111 14.87 -27.81 2.25
N THR A 112 13.82 -28.34 1.63
CA THR A 112 12.82 -27.53 0.94
C THR A 112 11.67 -27.15 1.89
N PRO A 113 10.93 -26.06 1.61
CA PRO A 113 9.77 -25.67 2.45
C PRO A 113 8.69 -26.74 2.64
N SER A 114 8.63 -27.72 1.76
CA SER A 114 7.71 -28.86 1.84
C SER A 114 8.20 -29.98 2.77
N ALA A 115 9.43 -29.90 3.26
CA ALA A 115 10.07 -30.92 4.10
C ALA A 115 9.62 -30.85 5.57
N THR A 116 8.32 -30.85 5.82
CA THR A 116 7.79 -30.72 7.20
C THR A 116 8.15 -31.87 8.13
N ASN A 117 8.67 -32.98 7.62
CA ASN A 117 9.26 -34.07 8.40
C ASN A 117 10.70 -33.75 8.87
N TYR A 118 11.33 -32.75 8.28
CA TYR A 118 12.61 -32.17 8.66
C TYR A 118 12.39 -30.69 9.04
N PRO A 119 11.69 -30.40 10.11
CA PRO A 119 11.15 -29.07 10.39
C PRO A 119 12.21 -27.98 10.48
N LEU A 120 13.45 -28.33 10.83
CA LEU A 120 14.59 -27.42 10.75
C LEU A 120 15.79 -28.16 10.16
N GLY A 121 16.23 -27.75 8.97
CA GLY A 121 17.48 -28.18 8.36
C GLY A 121 18.61 -27.24 8.72
N ILE A 122 19.78 -27.80 9.09
CA ILE A 122 20.99 -27.01 9.39
C ILE A 122 22.09 -27.45 8.44
N VAL A 123 22.45 -26.55 7.53
CA VAL A 123 23.38 -26.78 6.44
C VAL A 123 24.75 -26.21 6.79
N TYR A 124 25.80 -27.00 6.54
CA TYR A 124 27.19 -26.62 6.71
C TYR A 124 27.82 -26.29 5.34
N ASP A 125 27.72 -25.03 4.95
CA ASP A 125 28.25 -24.58 3.66
C ASP A 125 29.78 -24.40 3.71
N ALA A 126 30.47 -25.48 3.47
CA ALA A 126 31.91 -25.60 3.73
C ALA A 126 32.78 -24.61 2.95
N ASP A 127 32.37 -24.25 1.75
CA ASP A 127 33.10 -23.38 0.82
C ASP A 127 32.35 -22.11 0.42
N GLY A 128 31.20 -21.86 1.02
CA GLY A 128 30.34 -20.70 0.74
C GLY A 128 29.52 -20.82 -0.55
N SER A 129 29.63 -21.94 -1.26
CA SER A 129 28.99 -22.09 -2.58
C SER A 129 27.48 -22.22 -2.54
N ALA A 130 26.89 -22.75 -1.45
CA ALA A 130 25.45 -22.80 -1.27
C ALA A 130 24.88 -21.40 -0.98
N ILE A 131 25.54 -20.62 -0.12
CA ILE A 131 25.16 -19.23 0.18
C ILE A 131 25.24 -18.37 -1.07
N ASP A 132 26.35 -18.48 -1.82
CA ASP A 132 26.51 -17.75 -3.09
C ASP A 132 25.47 -18.15 -4.15
N ALA A 133 25.07 -19.42 -4.18
CA ALA A 133 24.02 -19.89 -5.08
C ALA A 133 22.64 -19.29 -4.73
N ILE A 134 22.35 -19.11 -3.45
CA ILE A 134 21.07 -18.63 -2.96
C ILE A 134 20.98 -17.09 -3.03
N PHE A 135 22.01 -16.39 -2.54
CA PHE A 135 21.97 -14.94 -2.31
C PHE A 135 22.79 -14.14 -3.34
N GLY A 136 23.47 -14.81 -4.23
CA GLY A 136 24.30 -14.18 -5.26
C GLY A 136 25.80 -14.26 -4.94
N ALA A 137 26.62 -14.20 -5.98
CA ALA A 137 28.07 -14.34 -5.87
C ALA A 137 28.67 -13.31 -4.92
N GLY A 138 29.48 -13.79 -3.96
CA GLY A 138 30.11 -12.97 -2.90
C GLY A 138 29.27 -12.80 -1.63
N ALA A 139 28.08 -13.41 -1.56
CA ALA A 139 27.28 -13.40 -0.33
C ALA A 139 27.96 -14.15 0.82
N SER A 140 28.87 -15.07 0.52
CA SER A 140 29.67 -15.82 1.48
C SER A 140 31.00 -15.17 1.85
N ASP A 141 31.28 -13.93 1.40
CA ASP A 141 32.59 -13.26 1.59
C ASP A 141 33.06 -13.29 3.05
N PRO A 142 34.22 -13.91 3.36
CA PRO A 142 34.71 -14.05 4.72
C PRO A 142 35.19 -12.73 5.36
N THR A 143 35.20 -11.63 4.63
CA THR A 143 35.46 -10.29 5.19
C THR A 143 34.26 -9.70 5.91
N SER A 144 33.07 -10.30 5.75
CA SER A 144 31.79 -9.83 6.29
C SER A 144 31.14 -10.83 7.25
N CYS A 145 31.92 -11.65 7.92
CA CYS A 145 31.43 -12.76 8.77
C CYS A 145 30.51 -12.34 9.93
N GLU A 146 30.52 -11.07 10.32
CA GLU A 146 29.56 -10.53 11.28
C GLU A 146 28.13 -10.49 10.73
N ASN A 147 27.98 -10.46 9.41
CA ASN A 147 26.69 -10.34 8.75
C ASN A 147 26.29 -11.59 7.96
N ASN A 148 27.24 -12.41 7.56
CA ASN A 148 27.02 -13.55 6.68
C ASN A 148 27.56 -14.89 7.21
N GLY A 149 27.97 -14.93 8.48
CA GLY A 149 28.44 -16.15 9.13
C GLY A 149 27.33 -17.18 9.37
N VAL A 150 26.12 -16.72 9.63
CA VAL A 150 24.95 -17.56 9.86
C VAL A 150 23.75 -16.95 9.15
N TRP A 151 23.17 -17.72 8.24
CA TRP A 151 21.92 -17.37 7.57
C TRP A 151 20.78 -18.23 8.12
N PHE A 152 19.58 -17.68 8.21
CA PHE A 152 18.42 -18.42 8.68
C PHE A 152 17.13 -17.82 8.11
N TRP A 153 16.13 -18.65 7.89
CA TRP A 153 14.77 -18.21 7.57
C TRP A 153 13.73 -19.27 7.91
N LEU A 154 12.50 -18.81 8.04
CA LEU A 154 11.31 -19.61 8.22
C LEU A 154 10.53 -19.54 6.92
N ASP A 155 10.45 -20.61 6.19
CA ASP A 155 9.95 -20.66 4.81
C ASP A 155 8.61 -21.36 4.65
N ASN A 156 8.12 -22.00 5.73
CA ASN A 156 6.79 -22.58 5.73
C ASN A 156 6.09 -22.36 7.07
N ILE A 157 4.88 -21.81 6.98
CA ILE A 157 4.03 -21.47 8.13
C ILE A 157 2.63 -21.98 7.85
N ASN A 158 2.01 -22.61 8.86
CA ASN A 158 0.65 -23.12 8.77
C ASN A 158 -0.38 -22.02 9.12
N PRO A 159 -1.60 -22.12 8.59
CA PRO A 159 -2.69 -21.19 8.95
C PRO A 159 -3.13 -21.24 10.43
N ASP A 160 -2.72 -22.23 11.19
CA ASP A 160 -3.00 -22.36 12.63
C ASP A 160 -1.97 -21.64 13.51
N ALA A 161 -1.21 -20.71 12.98
CA ALA A 161 -0.14 -19.97 13.64
C ALA A 161 1.01 -20.85 14.13
N THR A 162 1.31 -21.93 13.42
CA THR A 162 2.49 -22.75 13.70
C THR A 162 3.51 -22.70 12.58
N PHE A 163 4.80 -22.71 12.94
CA PHE A 163 5.88 -22.93 11.97
C PHE A 163 5.86 -24.38 11.51
N ALA A 164 6.10 -24.59 10.22
CA ALA A 164 6.17 -25.91 9.60
C ALA A 164 7.58 -26.26 9.14
N HIS A 165 8.37 -25.29 8.69
CA HIS A 165 9.73 -25.49 8.21
C HIS A 165 10.57 -24.24 8.32
N GLY A 166 11.88 -24.43 8.45
CA GLY A 166 12.90 -23.40 8.41
C GLY A 166 14.28 -23.97 8.14
N ILE A 167 15.25 -23.10 7.87
CA ILE A 167 16.63 -23.46 7.56
C ILE A 167 17.59 -22.56 8.31
N ILE A 168 18.73 -23.12 8.70
CA ILE A 168 19.93 -22.38 9.12
C ILE A 168 21.08 -22.82 8.22
N LEU A 169 21.83 -21.86 7.65
CA LEU A 169 23.05 -22.12 6.91
C LEU A 169 24.24 -21.54 7.67
N LEU A 170 25.28 -22.33 7.88
CA LEU A 170 26.53 -21.91 8.48
C LEU A 170 27.58 -21.73 7.39
N ASN A 171 28.13 -20.51 7.28
CA ASN A 171 29.20 -20.20 6.34
C ASN A 171 30.56 -20.73 6.83
N GLY A 172 31.03 -21.81 6.24
CA GLY A 172 32.31 -22.43 6.62
C GLY A 172 33.52 -21.53 6.44
N LEU A 173 33.45 -20.57 5.51
CA LEU A 173 34.51 -19.56 5.31
C LEU A 173 34.63 -18.65 6.53
N CYS A 174 33.58 -18.53 7.35
CA CYS A 174 33.54 -17.76 8.58
C CYS A 174 33.88 -18.57 9.85
N ALA A 175 34.36 -19.80 9.71
CA ALA A 175 34.73 -20.68 10.83
C ALA A 175 36.23 -21.03 10.86
N THR A 176 37.08 -20.16 10.33
CA THR A 176 38.50 -20.48 10.06
C THR A 176 39.43 -20.21 11.26
N ASN A 177 38.97 -19.53 12.32
CA ASN A 177 39.76 -19.28 13.50
C ASN A 177 38.86 -19.18 14.76
N PRO A 178 39.41 -19.25 15.98
CA PRO A 178 38.63 -19.26 17.22
C PRO A 178 37.73 -18.03 17.44
N ASN A 179 38.15 -16.84 16.99
CA ASN A 179 37.35 -15.62 17.16
C ASN A 179 36.13 -15.65 16.26
N LEU A 180 36.31 -16.08 14.99
CA LEU A 180 35.21 -16.24 14.06
C LEU A 180 34.22 -17.34 14.48
N LEU A 181 34.73 -18.43 15.07
CA LEU A 181 33.89 -19.49 15.67
C LEU A 181 33.09 -18.96 16.87
N ALA A 182 33.69 -18.09 17.70
CA ALA A 182 32.96 -17.46 18.81
C ALA A 182 31.86 -16.54 18.31
N THR A 183 32.13 -15.74 17.26
CA THR A 183 31.11 -14.94 16.59
C THR A 183 29.99 -15.80 16.01
N MET A 184 30.34 -16.83 15.25
CA MET A 184 29.37 -17.80 14.69
C MET A 184 28.53 -18.47 15.78
N SER A 185 29.12 -18.84 16.90
CA SER A 185 28.37 -19.44 18.03
C SER A 185 27.33 -18.49 18.59
N PHE A 186 27.64 -17.20 18.72
CA PHE A 186 26.66 -16.19 19.15
C PHE A 186 25.57 -15.99 18.09
N GLU A 187 25.97 -15.83 16.83
CA GLU A 187 25.02 -15.68 15.72
C GLU A 187 24.10 -16.90 15.58
N LEU A 188 24.63 -18.10 15.80
CA LEU A 188 23.84 -19.34 15.78
C LEU A 188 22.83 -19.40 16.96
N ALA A 189 23.25 -18.98 18.16
CA ALA A 189 22.33 -18.85 19.27
C ALA A 189 21.19 -17.85 18.97
N ARG A 190 21.52 -16.72 18.34
CA ARG A 190 20.55 -15.72 17.88
C ARG A 190 19.64 -16.29 16.78
N ALA A 191 20.20 -17.00 15.80
CA ALA A 191 19.43 -17.66 14.75
C ALA A 191 18.39 -18.64 15.31
N PHE A 192 18.75 -19.45 16.31
CA PHE A 192 17.78 -20.29 17.00
C PHE A 192 16.67 -19.48 17.70
N GLY A 193 17.00 -18.35 18.31
CA GLY A 193 15.98 -17.45 18.87
C GLY A 193 14.99 -16.97 17.79
N ARG A 194 15.51 -16.56 16.64
CA ARG A 194 14.67 -16.15 15.48
C ARG A 194 13.83 -17.31 14.91
N ILE A 195 14.41 -18.50 14.82
CA ILE A 195 13.71 -19.73 14.41
C ILE A 195 12.62 -20.09 15.43
N LEU A 196 12.82 -19.85 16.71
CA LEU A 196 11.80 -20.03 17.74
C LEU A 196 10.69 -18.95 17.68
N GLY A 197 10.79 -17.99 16.79
CA GLY A 197 9.80 -16.93 16.62
C GLY A 197 10.00 -15.74 17.54
N LEU A 198 11.16 -15.59 18.15
CA LEU A 198 11.55 -14.37 18.85
C LEU A 198 11.93 -13.29 17.86
N ASP A 199 11.56 -12.09 18.19
CA ASP A 199 12.08 -10.91 17.52
C ASP A 199 13.32 -10.36 18.24
N TYR A 200 13.97 -9.33 17.66
CA TYR A 200 15.14 -8.74 18.29
C TYR A 200 14.77 -7.89 19.51
N SER A 201 15.68 -7.83 20.47
CA SER A 201 15.53 -7.06 21.69
C SER A 201 15.55 -5.54 21.44
N GLN A 202 14.65 -4.80 22.10
CA GLN A 202 14.65 -3.32 22.10
C GLN A 202 15.48 -2.73 23.24
N VAL A 203 16.21 -3.53 23.96
CA VAL A 203 17.12 -3.03 25.00
C VAL A 203 18.17 -2.13 24.35
N ASN A 204 18.18 -0.85 24.72
CA ASN A 204 19.15 0.10 24.18
C ASN A 204 20.57 -0.25 24.58
N PRO A 205 21.53 -0.42 23.66
CA PRO A 205 22.93 -0.71 23.99
C PRO A 205 23.52 0.28 24.99
N GLY A 206 23.24 1.56 24.87
CA GLY A 206 23.69 2.60 25.79
C GLY A 206 23.20 2.42 27.21
N ALA A 207 22.02 1.85 27.41
CA ALA A 207 21.48 1.56 28.73
C ALA A 207 22.27 0.43 29.42
N ILE A 208 22.73 -0.58 28.67
CA ILE A 208 23.53 -1.67 29.18
C ILE A 208 24.96 -1.23 29.41
N GLN A 209 25.57 -0.49 28.48
CA GLN A 209 26.96 -0.05 28.55
C GLN A 209 27.21 0.99 29.66
N ASN A 210 26.26 1.87 29.93
CA ASN A 210 26.42 3.00 30.85
C ASN A 210 26.13 2.66 32.31
N GLY A 211 25.60 1.48 32.61
CA GLY A 211 25.12 1.13 33.94
C GLY A 211 25.94 0.11 34.71
N GLU A 212 26.94 -0.58 34.08
CA GLU A 212 27.53 -1.76 34.70
C GLU A 212 29.06 -1.76 34.76
N PRO A 213 29.62 -2.19 35.92
CA PRO A 213 31.02 -2.56 36.02
C PRO A 213 31.25 -3.85 35.23
N GLY A 214 31.71 -3.77 33.99
CA GLY A 214 31.93 -4.91 33.13
C GLY A 214 31.25 -4.80 31.75
N GLY A 215 30.50 -3.73 31.53
CA GLY A 215 30.10 -3.21 30.21
C GLY A 215 29.05 -3.96 29.40
N VAL A 216 28.82 -5.26 29.64
CA VAL A 216 27.92 -6.09 28.78
C VAL A 216 27.06 -7.10 29.56
N ALA A 217 27.04 -6.98 30.89
CA ALA A 217 26.19 -7.84 31.70
C ALA A 217 24.70 -7.65 31.31
N GLY A 218 24.03 -8.76 31.03
CA GLY A 218 22.63 -8.73 30.60
C GLY A 218 22.40 -8.38 29.11
N TRP A 219 23.47 -8.40 28.30
CA TRP A 219 23.31 -8.25 26.84
C TRP A 219 22.43 -9.35 26.27
N PRO A 220 21.30 -9.02 25.63
CA PRO A 220 20.42 -10.05 25.07
C PRO A 220 21.06 -10.78 23.89
N ILE A 221 20.84 -12.08 23.78
CA ILE A 221 21.19 -12.82 22.54
C ILE A 221 20.44 -12.24 21.34
N MET A 222 19.22 -11.82 21.56
CA MET A 222 18.38 -11.23 20.50
C MET A 222 18.73 -9.78 20.17
N GLN A 223 19.83 -9.24 20.71
CA GLN A 223 20.37 -7.95 20.27
C GLN A 223 20.95 -8.08 18.85
N PRO A 224 20.50 -7.30 17.84
CA PRO A 224 21.00 -7.46 16.46
C PRO A 224 22.44 -6.99 16.26
N LEU A 225 22.94 -6.09 17.09
CA LEU A 225 24.37 -5.77 17.07
C LEU A 225 25.14 -6.97 17.56
N GLY A 226 25.78 -7.68 16.64
CA GLY A 226 26.65 -8.80 16.95
C GLY A 226 27.75 -8.37 17.92
N ALA A 227 27.99 -9.19 18.92
CA ALA A 227 29.17 -9.05 19.74
C ALA A 227 30.34 -9.62 18.97
N SER A 228 30.92 -8.83 18.05
CA SER A 228 32.13 -9.27 17.38
C SER A 228 33.36 -8.89 18.20
N CYS A 229 34.21 -9.86 18.46
CA CYS A 229 35.55 -9.67 19.00
C CYS A 229 36.56 -9.28 17.92
N GLY A 230 36.13 -8.49 16.91
CA GLY A 230 37.01 -8.07 15.83
C GLY A 230 38.04 -6.98 16.23
N PRO A 231 39.08 -6.83 15.41
CA PRO A 231 40.12 -5.81 15.68
C PRO A 231 39.60 -4.37 15.58
N SER A 232 38.39 -4.13 15.17
CA SER A 232 37.73 -2.83 15.10
C SER A 232 36.98 -2.41 16.37
N GLY A 233 37.09 -3.15 17.47
CA GLY A 233 36.57 -2.72 18.77
C GLY A 233 35.12 -3.07 19.05
N GLY A 234 34.59 -4.14 18.49
CA GLY A 234 33.28 -4.68 18.84
C GLY A 234 33.18 -5.12 20.29
N LEU A 235 31.99 -5.21 20.82
CA LEU A 235 31.70 -5.69 22.16
C LEU A 235 32.03 -7.18 22.25
N CYS A 236 33.11 -7.54 22.93
CA CYS A 236 33.42 -8.92 23.24
C CYS A 236 32.55 -9.40 24.41
N LEU A 237 31.60 -10.28 24.12
CA LEU A 237 30.91 -11.02 25.16
C LEU A 237 31.85 -12.11 25.67
N ASP A 238 32.24 -12.04 26.94
CA ASP A 238 32.94 -13.13 27.62
C ASP A 238 31.95 -14.30 27.74
N ASN A 239 32.24 -15.30 27.07
CA ASN A 239 31.74 -16.60 26.80
C ASN A 239 30.98 -17.39 27.91
N PRO A 240 29.97 -18.21 27.58
CA PRO A 240 29.14 -18.23 26.36
C PRO A 240 27.93 -17.31 26.50
N ALA A 241 27.44 -16.81 25.37
CA ALA A 241 26.15 -16.10 25.32
C ALA A 241 25.11 -16.88 26.13
N GLN A 242 24.44 -16.20 27.06
CA GLN A 242 23.32 -16.78 27.81
C GLN A 242 22.09 -15.95 27.56
N PRO A 243 20.88 -16.55 27.47
CA PRO A 243 19.66 -15.76 27.34
C PRO A 243 19.54 -14.76 28.48
N ALA A 244 19.48 -13.46 28.14
CA ALA A 244 19.28 -12.40 29.11
C ALA A 244 17.81 -12.31 29.53
N PHE A 245 17.49 -11.39 30.42
CA PHE A 245 16.13 -11.26 30.97
C PHE A 245 15.10 -10.95 29.91
N ASP A 246 15.45 -10.12 28.93
CA ASP A 246 14.59 -9.79 27.81
C ASP A 246 14.31 -11.00 26.90
N ASP A 247 15.37 -11.76 26.57
CA ASP A 247 15.25 -13.01 25.80
C ASP A 247 14.36 -14.03 26.50
N ILE A 248 14.57 -14.22 27.81
CA ILE A 248 13.80 -15.17 28.63
C ILE A 248 12.32 -14.74 28.71
N ALA A 249 12.06 -13.46 28.94
CA ALA A 249 10.71 -12.93 29.00
C ALA A 249 9.99 -13.09 27.64
N ALA A 250 10.67 -12.78 26.54
CA ALA A 250 10.14 -12.96 25.19
C ALA A 250 9.81 -14.45 24.91
N LEU A 251 10.74 -15.35 25.24
CA LEU A 251 10.53 -16.80 25.08
C LEU A 251 9.35 -17.30 25.92
N ASN A 252 9.24 -16.83 27.17
CA ASN A 252 8.14 -17.17 28.07
C ASN A 252 6.77 -16.72 27.56
N ARG A 253 6.70 -15.61 26.83
CA ARG A 253 5.46 -15.10 26.21
C ARG A 253 4.98 -16.00 25.08
N ILE A 254 5.90 -16.49 24.25
CA ILE A 254 5.58 -17.35 23.11
C ILE A 254 5.33 -18.80 23.55
N TYR A 255 6.13 -19.30 24.49
CA TYR A 255 6.10 -20.69 24.95
C TYR A 255 5.85 -20.79 26.45
N PRO A 256 4.73 -20.30 26.98
CA PRO A 256 4.48 -20.41 28.41
C PRO A 256 4.26 -21.87 28.87
N ILE A 257 4.81 -22.24 30.02
CA ILE A 257 4.45 -23.49 30.68
C ILE A 257 3.22 -23.23 31.52
N THR A 258 2.15 -23.87 31.13
CA THR A 258 0.84 -23.84 31.80
C THR A 258 0.53 -25.18 32.48
N ALA A 259 -0.54 -25.25 33.25
CA ALA A 259 -1.00 -26.52 33.80
C ALA A 259 -1.33 -27.54 32.70
N ALA A 260 -1.80 -27.07 31.52
CA ALA A 260 -2.21 -27.93 30.41
C ALA A 260 -1.02 -28.65 29.75
N ASN A 261 0.12 -27.94 29.54
CA ASN A 261 1.29 -28.51 28.86
C ASN A 261 2.40 -28.99 29.81
N ARG A 262 2.24 -28.83 31.13
CA ARG A 262 3.24 -29.17 32.15
C ARG A 262 3.75 -30.61 32.06
N THR A 263 2.90 -31.57 31.67
CA THR A 263 3.29 -32.98 31.55
C THR A 263 4.27 -33.23 30.41
N ALA A 264 4.24 -32.38 29.38
CA ALA A 264 5.20 -32.44 28.25
C ALA A 264 6.58 -31.90 28.63
N PHE A 265 6.67 -31.12 29.72
CA PHE A 265 7.88 -30.47 30.21
C PHE A 265 8.10 -30.75 31.71
N PRO A 266 8.35 -32.00 32.13
CA PRO A 266 8.30 -32.42 33.54
C PRO A 266 9.38 -31.76 34.42
N THR A 267 10.51 -31.36 33.86
CA THR A 267 11.62 -30.70 34.54
C THR A 267 11.53 -29.20 34.66
N LYS A 268 10.57 -28.60 33.95
CA LYS A 268 10.43 -27.14 33.87
C LYS A 268 9.38 -26.60 34.86
N GLN A 269 9.37 -25.29 35.04
CA GLN A 269 8.53 -24.59 36.02
C GLN A 269 7.34 -23.91 35.32
N LEU A 270 6.21 -23.80 36.02
CA LEU A 270 5.06 -23.04 35.53
C LEU A 270 5.47 -21.55 35.33
N THR A 271 5.31 -21.04 34.15
CA THR A 271 5.74 -19.67 33.81
C THR A 271 5.07 -18.65 34.72
N ALA A 272 3.75 -18.61 34.74
CA ALA A 272 3.01 -17.63 35.52
C ALA A 272 3.28 -17.69 37.05
N ALA A 273 3.65 -18.83 37.60
CA ALA A 273 3.94 -18.97 39.02
C ALA A 273 5.37 -18.59 39.40
N ASN A 274 6.29 -18.53 38.46
CA ASN A 274 7.72 -18.34 38.69
C ASN A 274 8.28 -17.06 38.01
N THR A 275 7.45 -16.26 37.41
CA THR A 275 7.82 -14.99 36.75
C THR A 275 6.90 -13.85 37.21
N VAL A 276 7.29 -12.64 36.88
CA VAL A 276 6.54 -11.42 37.13
C VAL A 276 5.85 -11.01 35.82
N SER A 277 4.66 -10.40 35.92
CA SER A 277 3.90 -9.91 34.79
C SER A 277 3.50 -8.44 34.99
N ILE A 278 3.84 -7.58 34.04
CA ILE A 278 3.35 -6.20 33.95
C ILE A 278 2.78 -6.04 32.54
N LYS A 279 1.49 -5.76 32.45
CA LYS A 279 0.79 -5.58 31.19
C LYS A 279 0.00 -4.29 31.22
N GLY A 280 -0.44 -3.81 30.08
CA GLY A 280 -1.33 -2.65 30.07
C GLY A 280 -1.52 -2.04 28.70
N ASP A 281 -2.20 -0.92 28.72
CA ASP A 281 -2.54 -0.16 27.55
C ASP A 281 -1.98 1.26 27.66
N LEU A 282 -1.33 1.68 26.59
CA LEU A 282 -0.83 3.01 26.38
C LEU A 282 -1.72 3.71 25.35
N THR A 283 -2.42 4.79 25.77
CA THR A 283 -3.37 5.47 24.90
C THR A 283 -3.09 6.97 24.79
N PHE A 284 -3.40 7.55 23.66
CA PHE A 284 -3.52 8.99 23.51
C PHE A 284 -4.68 9.51 24.35
N ARG A 285 -4.74 10.83 24.55
CA ARG A 285 -5.86 11.50 25.25
C ARG A 285 -7.22 11.17 24.64
N SER A 286 -7.27 10.92 23.35
CA SER A 286 -8.48 10.49 22.63
C SER A 286 -8.99 9.10 23.02
N GLY A 287 -8.17 8.32 23.73
CA GLY A 287 -8.41 6.90 23.98
C GLY A 287 -7.89 5.96 22.91
N TYR A 288 -7.37 6.48 21.79
CA TYR A 288 -6.77 5.70 20.73
C TYR A 288 -5.44 5.08 21.21
N GLY A 289 -5.17 3.81 20.85
CA GLY A 289 -3.96 3.12 21.25
C GLY A 289 -2.70 3.79 20.68
N MET A 290 -1.70 4.01 21.52
CA MET A 290 -0.40 4.54 21.10
C MET A 290 0.52 3.38 20.75
N GLN A 291 0.52 2.97 19.51
CA GLN A 291 1.38 1.93 18.99
C GLN A 291 2.83 2.41 18.85
N GLY A 292 3.78 1.47 18.89
CA GLY A 292 5.18 1.72 18.54
C GLY A 292 6.03 2.39 19.63
N VAL A 293 5.61 2.36 20.88
CA VAL A 293 6.42 2.86 22.01
C VAL A 293 7.14 1.70 22.69
N ASN A 294 8.44 1.82 22.87
CA ASN A 294 9.23 0.86 23.64
C ASN A 294 8.93 1.01 25.14
N VAL A 295 8.13 0.11 25.68
CA VAL A 295 7.81 0.04 27.11
C VAL A 295 8.85 -0.82 27.79
N VAL A 296 9.55 -0.26 28.77
CA VAL A 296 10.75 -0.83 29.38
C VAL A 296 10.57 -1.01 30.89
N ALA A 297 10.73 -2.22 31.38
CA ALA A 297 10.72 -2.53 32.81
C ALA A 297 12.13 -2.80 33.30
N ARG A 298 12.54 -2.11 34.37
CA ARG A 298 13.81 -2.32 35.06
C ARG A 298 13.57 -2.55 36.57
N PRO A 299 14.06 -3.63 37.14
CA PRO A 299 14.03 -3.78 38.60
C PRO A 299 14.95 -2.75 39.25
N LEU A 300 14.64 -2.35 40.48
CA LEU A 300 15.40 -1.35 41.24
C LEU A 300 16.22 -2.03 42.31
N ASP A 301 17.42 -1.53 42.57
CA ASP A 301 18.22 -1.88 43.70
C ASP A 301 17.64 -1.36 45.04
N ALA A 302 18.27 -1.68 46.17
CA ALA A 302 17.84 -1.22 47.50
C ALA A 302 17.89 0.34 47.64
N SER A 303 18.64 1.00 46.79
CA SER A 303 18.79 2.47 46.76
C SER A 303 17.80 3.15 45.80
N GLY A 304 17.05 2.35 45.06
CA GLY A 304 16.07 2.82 44.05
C GLY A 304 16.68 3.10 42.65
N ASN A 305 17.91 2.63 42.37
CA ASN A 305 18.54 2.76 41.07
C ASN A 305 18.12 1.61 40.15
N PRO A 306 17.90 1.85 38.85
CA PRO A 306 17.62 0.79 37.90
C PRO A 306 18.78 -0.20 37.73
N LEU A 307 18.47 -1.47 37.71
CA LEU A 307 19.39 -2.56 37.43
C LEU A 307 19.31 -2.91 35.95
N TYR A 308 20.12 -2.25 35.13
CA TYR A 308 20.06 -2.27 33.66
C TYR A 308 20.24 -3.68 33.06
N GLN A 309 21.08 -4.53 33.70
CA GLN A 309 21.30 -5.91 33.27
C GLN A 309 20.07 -6.81 33.33
N TYR A 310 19.02 -6.36 33.97
CA TYR A 310 17.76 -7.10 34.13
C TYR A 310 16.59 -6.39 33.39
N THR A 311 16.93 -5.56 32.39
CA THR A 311 15.95 -4.85 31.57
C THR A 311 15.11 -5.82 30.75
N VAL A 312 13.81 -5.57 30.68
CA VAL A 312 12.87 -6.26 29.80
C VAL A 312 12.07 -5.23 29.01
N THR A 313 11.84 -5.51 27.74
CA THR A 313 11.20 -4.58 26.80
C THR A 313 10.00 -5.22 26.11
N PHE A 314 9.07 -4.36 25.69
CA PHE A 314 8.00 -4.71 24.77
C PHE A 314 7.52 -3.47 24.04
N VAL A 315 7.31 -3.56 22.73
CA VAL A 315 6.79 -2.45 21.96
C VAL A 315 5.25 -2.45 22.02
N SER A 316 4.65 -1.32 22.41
CA SER A 316 3.19 -1.19 22.44
C SER A 316 2.60 -1.46 21.06
N GLY A 317 1.51 -2.22 21.00
CA GLY A 317 0.92 -2.67 19.75
C GLY A 317 1.65 -3.83 19.06
N GLY A 318 2.62 -4.49 19.73
CA GLY A 318 3.37 -5.61 19.16
C GLY A 318 2.53 -6.81 18.73
N TYR A 319 1.31 -6.95 19.22
CA TYR A 319 0.32 -7.94 18.74
C TYR A 319 -0.66 -7.37 17.72
N PHE A 320 -0.78 -6.06 17.63
CA PHE A 320 -1.60 -5.39 16.64
C PHE A 320 -0.92 -5.37 15.28
N ASN A 321 0.30 -4.87 15.21
CA ASN A 321 1.13 -4.76 14.00
C ASN A 321 0.34 -4.29 12.77
N GLY A 322 -0.22 -3.07 12.83
CA GLY A 322 -1.19 -2.53 11.88
C GLY A 322 -0.67 -2.17 10.50
N ASN A 323 0.23 -2.95 9.92
CA ASN A 323 0.74 -2.69 8.58
C ASN A 323 -0.22 -3.25 7.51
N HIS A 324 -1.29 -2.50 7.23
CA HIS A 324 -2.33 -2.88 6.28
C HIS A 324 -2.15 -2.36 4.87
N GLY A 325 -1.10 -1.60 4.63
CA GLY A 325 -1.02 -0.78 3.44
C GLY A 325 -2.00 0.39 3.49
N ASN A 326 -1.93 1.21 2.49
CA ASN A 326 -2.75 2.40 2.40
C ASN A 326 -3.68 2.33 1.19
N PRO A 327 -4.83 3.04 1.20
CA PRO A 327 -5.78 2.99 0.10
C PRO A 327 -5.32 3.73 -1.17
N ILE A 328 -4.11 4.29 -1.19
CA ILE A 328 -3.54 5.02 -2.33
C ILE A 328 -2.64 4.10 -3.17
N THR A 329 -1.66 3.46 -2.53
CA THR A 329 -0.68 2.59 -3.23
C THR A 329 -0.95 1.11 -3.05
N GLY A 330 -1.84 0.73 -2.15
CA GLY A 330 -2.15 -0.65 -1.86
C GLY A 330 -1.34 -1.23 -0.72
N PHE A 331 -1.25 -2.56 -0.76
CA PHE A 331 -0.47 -3.32 0.19
C PHE A 331 1.01 -3.38 -0.17
N ASP A 332 1.38 -2.89 -1.33
CA ASP A 332 2.78 -2.81 -1.70
C ASP A 332 3.40 -1.55 -1.07
N ASP A 333 4.60 -1.71 -0.55
CA ASP A 333 5.43 -0.55 -0.23
C ASP A 333 5.84 0.19 -1.52
N ALA A 334 6.51 1.31 -1.36
CA ALA A 334 6.99 2.10 -2.49
C ALA A 334 7.91 1.36 -3.47
N ASN A 335 8.44 0.21 -3.08
CA ASN A 335 9.32 -0.62 -3.89
C ASN A 335 8.56 -1.80 -4.54
N GLY A 336 7.25 -1.89 -4.34
CA GLY A 336 6.41 -2.97 -4.84
C GLY A 336 6.52 -4.27 -4.03
N ASN A 337 6.96 -4.20 -2.77
CA ASN A 337 6.95 -5.36 -1.89
C ASN A 337 5.59 -5.50 -1.21
N LEU A 338 5.07 -6.70 -1.19
CA LEU A 338 3.82 -7.01 -0.48
C LEU A 338 3.95 -6.66 1.00
N LEU A 339 2.99 -5.89 1.49
CA LEU A 339 2.91 -5.58 2.90
C LEU A 339 2.52 -6.80 3.72
N SER A 340 2.94 -6.79 4.98
CA SER A 340 2.86 -7.93 5.87
C SER A 340 1.42 -8.44 6.07
N ARG A 341 1.24 -9.75 5.98
CA ARG A 341 0.02 -10.48 6.39
C ARG A 341 -0.09 -10.65 7.92
N TRP A 342 0.81 -10.01 8.64
CA TRP A 342 0.98 -10.16 10.07
C TRP A 342 0.20 -9.10 10.84
N GLY A 343 -0.21 -9.45 12.06
CA GLY A 343 -0.90 -8.55 12.97
C GLY A 343 -2.37 -8.90 13.16
N SER A 344 -2.89 -8.62 14.35
CA SER A 344 -4.24 -9.06 14.74
C SER A 344 -5.36 -8.22 14.13
N ASP A 345 -5.10 -6.99 13.76
CA ASP A 345 -6.10 -5.95 13.42
C ASP A 345 -7.11 -5.64 14.55
N ASP A 346 -6.84 -6.12 15.75
CA ASP A 346 -7.70 -5.87 16.90
C ASP A 346 -7.38 -4.51 17.52
N PRO A 347 -8.28 -3.52 17.43
CA PRO A 347 -8.04 -2.17 17.97
C PRO A 347 -7.70 -2.16 19.47
N ASP A 348 -8.18 -3.14 20.22
CA ASP A 348 -7.89 -3.26 21.64
C ASP A 348 -6.41 -3.59 21.93
N LEU A 349 -5.69 -4.13 20.92
CA LEU A 349 -4.27 -4.43 21.01
C LEU A 349 -3.35 -3.32 20.51
N GLN A 350 -3.90 -2.24 19.98
CA GLN A 350 -3.14 -1.18 19.32
C GLN A 350 -2.18 -0.43 20.27
N GLY A 351 -2.59 -0.19 21.50
CA GLY A 351 -1.74 0.40 22.55
C GLY A 351 -1.25 -0.62 23.59
N TYR A 352 -1.60 -1.88 23.43
CA TYR A 352 -1.32 -2.93 24.39
C TYR A 352 0.16 -3.28 24.42
N PHE A 353 0.69 -3.49 25.64
CA PHE A 353 2.03 -4.01 25.88
C PHE A 353 2.01 -5.16 26.88
N ASP A 354 2.96 -6.10 26.70
CA ASP A 354 3.06 -7.31 27.51
C ASP A 354 4.50 -7.54 27.99
N LEU A 355 4.79 -7.08 29.20
CA LEU A 355 6.02 -7.36 29.93
C LEU A 355 5.83 -8.56 30.87
N SER A 356 5.17 -9.63 30.42
CA SER A 356 5.03 -10.86 31.22
C SER A 356 6.19 -11.83 31.02
N GLY A 357 6.28 -12.83 31.87
CA GLY A 357 7.31 -13.84 31.81
C GLY A 357 8.68 -13.36 32.29
N MET A 358 8.75 -12.23 32.97
CA MET A 358 10.01 -11.64 33.50
C MET A 358 10.52 -12.45 34.68
N PRO A 359 11.75 -12.96 34.64
CA PRO A 359 12.38 -13.54 35.85
C PRO A 359 12.59 -12.47 36.93
N LEU A 360 12.67 -12.89 38.21
CA LEU A 360 13.18 -12.02 39.24
C LEU A 360 14.70 -11.95 39.19
N PRO A 361 15.33 -10.83 39.59
CA PRO A 361 16.80 -10.77 39.74
C PRO A 361 17.31 -11.88 40.67
N PRO A 362 18.50 -12.42 40.39
CA PRO A 362 19.07 -13.48 41.19
C PRO A 362 19.16 -13.13 42.69
N GLY A 363 18.76 -14.06 43.56
CA GLY A 363 18.89 -13.92 45.02
C GLY A 363 17.81 -13.08 45.68
N VAL A 364 16.82 -12.50 44.92
CA VAL A 364 15.71 -11.78 45.55
C VAL A 364 14.38 -12.56 45.40
N THR A 365 13.51 -12.38 46.37
CA THR A 365 12.14 -12.96 46.34
C THR A 365 11.08 -11.94 45.93
N THR A 366 11.42 -10.64 46.00
CA THR A 366 10.59 -9.52 45.59
C THR A 366 11.47 -8.43 44.96
N ALA A 367 10.94 -7.73 43.97
CA ALA A 367 11.61 -6.58 43.35
C ALA A 367 10.61 -5.42 43.17
N ASN A 368 11.09 -4.20 43.24
CA ASN A 368 10.39 -3.03 42.78
C ASN A 368 10.80 -2.78 41.35
N TYR A 369 9.85 -2.44 40.48
CA TYR A 369 10.15 -2.13 39.08
C TYR A 369 9.90 -0.67 38.76
N GLN A 370 10.72 -0.11 37.91
CA GLN A 370 10.43 1.13 37.19
C GLN A 370 10.05 0.77 35.76
N VAL A 371 8.89 1.28 35.31
CA VAL A 371 8.45 1.20 33.91
C VAL A 371 8.65 2.55 33.27
N THR A 372 9.42 2.59 32.17
CA THR A 372 9.69 3.78 31.37
C THR A 372 9.19 3.58 29.94
N PHE A 373 9.03 4.70 29.24
CA PHE A 373 8.53 4.74 27.87
C PHE A 373 9.59 5.42 27.01
N GLU A 374 10.15 4.68 26.08
CA GLU A 374 11.30 5.09 25.32
C GLU A 374 10.97 5.06 23.81
N ALA A 375 11.77 5.75 23.00
CA ALA A 375 11.75 5.55 21.57
C ALA A 375 12.19 4.14 21.22
N ILE A 376 11.73 3.63 20.09
CA ILE A 376 12.28 2.41 19.50
C ILE A 376 13.77 2.63 19.25
N ASN A 377 14.58 1.61 19.50
CA ASN A 377 16.00 1.70 19.26
C ASN A 377 16.28 1.91 17.76
N PRO A 378 16.94 3.02 17.37
CA PRO A 378 17.14 3.37 15.97
C PRO A 378 17.96 2.37 15.16
N LEU A 379 18.70 1.50 15.83
CA LEU A 379 19.44 0.43 15.16
C LEU A 379 18.55 -0.76 14.75
N TYR A 380 17.25 -0.75 15.12
CA TYR A 380 16.36 -1.90 15.01
C TYR A 380 15.00 -1.54 14.42
N ILE A 381 15.03 -0.72 13.42
CA ILE A 381 13.92 0.00 12.86
C ILE A 381 12.99 -0.85 12.01
N LEU A 382 13.26 -2.02 11.63
CA LEU A 382 12.43 -2.77 10.70
C LEU A 382 11.96 -4.08 11.31
N SER A 383 11.26 -4.08 12.44
CA SER A 383 10.74 -5.24 13.16
C SER A 383 9.38 -5.68 12.65
N ASP A 384 9.23 -6.97 12.47
CA ASP A 384 7.88 -7.54 12.28
C ASP A 384 6.97 -7.22 13.47
N SER A 385 7.52 -7.09 14.70
CA SER A 385 6.77 -6.78 15.92
C SER A 385 6.73 -5.30 16.30
N VAL A 386 7.57 -4.46 15.71
CA VAL A 386 7.54 -3.00 15.91
C VAL A 386 6.50 -2.35 15.01
N GLY A 387 6.08 -3.04 13.97
CA GLY A 387 5.20 -2.48 12.95
C GLY A 387 5.96 -1.64 11.92
N PRO A 388 5.29 -0.77 11.21
CA PRO A 388 5.82 -0.08 10.03
C PRO A 388 6.68 1.15 10.35
N TYR A 389 7.26 1.26 11.54
CA TYR A 389 7.95 2.47 11.98
C TYR A 389 9.42 2.50 11.57
N ILE A 390 9.93 3.70 11.30
CA ILE A 390 11.34 3.97 11.06
C ILE A 390 11.93 4.78 12.23
N ASP A 391 13.26 4.93 12.22
CA ASP A 391 13.96 5.71 13.24
C ASP A 391 13.38 7.11 13.44
N GLY A 392 13.23 7.48 14.70
CA GLY A 392 12.69 8.77 15.11
C GLY A 392 11.16 8.90 15.01
N GLN A 393 10.46 8.04 14.30
CA GLN A 393 8.98 8.12 14.17
C GLN A 393 8.23 7.79 15.44
N VAL A 394 8.82 6.99 16.30
CA VAL A 394 8.17 6.44 17.49
C VAL A 394 8.70 7.02 18.78
N THR A 395 9.05 8.28 18.76
CA THR A 395 9.17 9.03 20.01
C THR A 395 7.78 9.16 20.60
N PRO A 396 7.57 8.73 21.86
CA PRO A 396 6.27 8.88 22.52
C PRO A 396 5.80 10.33 22.45
N SER A 397 4.56 10.54 22.03
CA SER A 397 3.97 11.86 22.05
C SER A 397 3.56 12.24 23.46
N GLY A 398 3.73 13.52 23.82
CA GLY A 398 3.34 14.02 25.13
C GLY A 398 4.35 13.68 26.24
N THR A 399 3.91 13.84 27.48
CA THR A 399 4.75 13.61 28.66
C THR A 399 4.37 12.27 29.30
N LEU A 400 5.32 11.37 29.35
CA LEU A 400 5.21 10.07 29.98
C LEU A 400 6.19 10.02 31.17
N ALA A 401 5.66 10.02 32.39
CA ALA A 401 6.45 9.84 33.60
C ALA A 401 6.73 8.35 33.83
N ALA A 402 7.90 8.04 34.35
CA ALA A 402 8.21 6.68 34.79
C ALA A 402 7.21 6.22 35.88
N ILE A 403 6.76 4.99 35.78
CA ILE A 403 5.80 4.39 36.71
C ILE A 403 6.54 3.44 37.65
N SER A 404 6.31 3.55 38.96
CA SER A 404 6.81 2.63 39.95
C SER A 404 5.82 1.50 40.17
N VAL A 405 6.28 0.24 40.06
CA VAL A 405 5.52 -0.96 40.32
C VAL A 405 6.20 -1.71 41.48
N PRO A 406 5.74 -1.51 42.72
CA PRO A 406 6.43 -2.03 43.91
C PRO A 406 6.07 -3.47 44.24
N ASN A 407 6.94 -4.14 45.00
CA ASN A 407 6.71 -5.41 45.72
C ASN A 407 6.28 -6.60 44.81
N MET A 408 6.84 -6.69 43.62
CA MET A 408 6.57 -7.78 42.69
C MET A 408 7.32 -9.05 43.13
N SER A 409 6.61 -10.14 43.42
CA SER A 409 7.15 -11.45 43.69
C SER A 409 6.84 -12.42 42.54
N ALA A 410 7.47 -13.59 42.54
CA ALA A 410 7.11 -14.63 41.58
C ALA A 410 5.60 -14.94 41.68
N GLY A 411 4.93 -14.98 40.51
CA GLY A 411 3.49 -15.13 40.43
C GLY A 411 2.70 -13.80 40.48
N SER A 412 3.35 -12.68 40.77
CA SER A 412 2.66 -11.37 40.75
C SER A 412 2.35 -10.90 39.34
N ALA A 413 1.14 -10.31 39.17
CA ALA A 413 0.71 -9.66 37.95
C ALA A 413 0.17 -8.26 38.24
N GLN A 414 0.55 -7.27 37.44
CA GLN A 414 0.08 -5.91 37.52
C GLN A 414 -0.41 -5.47 36.15
N THR A 415 -1.60 -4.83 36.11
CA THR A 415 -2.10 -4.17 34.91
C THR A 415 -1.97 -2.65 35.06
N LEU A 416 -1.46 -1.98 34.02
CA LEU A 416 -1.30 -0.53 33.97
C LEU A 416 -2.21 0.03 32.87
N THR A 417 -2.89 1.13 33.16
CA THR A 417 -3.60 1.92 32.14
C THR A 417 -2.95 3.29 32.10
N ILE A 418 -2.37 3.63 30.95
CA ILE A 418 -1.55 4.82 30.79
C ILE A 418 -2.21 5.69 29.72
N ASN A 419 -2.71 6.85 30.14
CA ASN A 419 -3.24 7.85 29.23
C ASN A 419 -2.23 8.99 29.11
N VAL A 420 -1.75 9.23 27.90
CA VAL A 420 -0.69 10.20 27.63
C VAL A 420 -1.26 11.61 27.67
N ALA A 421 -0.55 12.53 28.32
CA ALA A 421 -0.85 13.96 28.24
C ALA A 421 -0.27 14.53 26.92
N ASP A 422 -0.77 14.05 25.80
CA ASP A 422 -0.43 14.60 24.49
C ASP A 422 -1.11 15.96 24.30
N SER A 423 -0.47 16.84 23.54
CA SER A 423 -1.08 18.11 23.17
C SER A 423 -2.20 17.86 22.16
N ALA A 424 -3.43 17.84 22.61
CA ALA A 424 -4.62 17.82 21.73
C ALA A 424 -4.76 19.08 20.86
N THR A 425 -3.86 20.03 20.98
CA THR A 425 -3.83 21.30 20.26
C THR A 425 -2.97 21.17 19.00
N GLY A 426 -3.23 20.17 18.19
CA GLY A 426 -2.85 20.24 16.78
C GLY A 426 -3.92 21.05 16.05
N ASN A 427 -3.53 21.72 14.97
CA ASN A 427 -4.38 22.43 14.03
C ASN A 427 -5.75 21.76 13.90
N SER A 428 -6.81 22.57 13.90
CA SER A 428 -8.14 22.08 13.58
C SER A 428 -8.06 21.29 12.30
N ASP A 429 -8.30 20.00 12.40
CA ASP A 429 -8.35 19.16 11.21
C ASP A 429 -9.43 19.72 10.30
N ASP A 430 -9.07 19.94 9.07
CA ASP A 430 -10.07 20.20 8.07
C ASP A 430 -11.00 18.97 8.01
N ALA A 431 -12.30 19.19 7.91
CA ALA A 431 -13.25 18.09 7.86
C ALA A 431 -12.86 17.12 6.73
N ILE A 432 -12.60 15.88 7.09
CA ILE A 432 -12.11 14.86 6.19
C ILE A 432 -13.23 14.49 5.21
N GLY A 433 -12.92 14.46 3.90
CA GLY A 433 -13.78 13.85 2.89
C GLY A 433 -13.60 12.33 2.89
N THR A 434 -14.53 11.62 2.28
CA THR A 434 -14.37 10.22 1.91
C THR A 434 -14.12 10.11 0.40
N GLN A 435 -13.67 8.96 -0.07
CA GLN A 435 -13.50 8.73 -1.50
C GLN A 435 -14.79 9.00 -2.31
N SER A 436 -15.93 8.62 -1.78
CA SER A 436 -17.24 8.85 -2.42
C SER A 436 -17.77 10.27 -2.24
N THR A 437 -17.33 10.96 -1.20
CA THR A 437 -17.73 12.35 -0.87
C THR A 437 -16.50 13.16 -0.49
N PRO A 438 -15.57 13.41 -1.44
CA PRO A 438 -14.37 14.16 -1.17
C PRO A 438 -14.70 15.61 -0.83
N ARG A 439 -13.89 16.22 0.03
CA ARG A 439 -14.05 17.62 0.42
C ARG A 439 -13.57 18.55 -0.71
N MET A 440 -14.36 19.52 -1.09
CA MET A 440 -13.93 20.56 -2.01
C MET A 440 -12.82 21.42 -1.39
N LEU A 441 -11.71 21.60 -2.09
CA LEU A 441 -10.63 22.47 -1.65
C LEU A 441 -11.08 23.93 -1.61
N ALA A 442 -10.55 24.66 -0.63
CA ALA A 442 -10.72 26.09 -0.58
C ALA A 442 -10.01 26.78 -1.76
N PRO A 443 -10.44 27.97 -2.17
CA PRO A 443 -9.79 28.72 -3.26
C PRO A 443 -8.31 29.03 -2.99
N SER A 444 -7.87 28.98 -1.75
CA SER A 444 -6.44 29.10 -1.38
C SER A 444 -5.60 27.90 -1.81
N GLY A 445 -6.21 26.78 -2.19
CA GLY A 445 -5.50 25.55 -2.47
C GLY A 445 -4.80 24.90 -1.28
N LEU A 446 -5.04 25.38 -0.07
CA LEU A 446 -4.40 24.93 1.18
C LEU A 446 -5.36 24.10 2.01
N TRP A 447 -4.83 23.09 2.68
CA TRP A 447 -5.57 22.32 3.69
C TRP A 447 -4.63 21.83 4.79
N CYS A 448 -5.24 21.49 5.92
CA CYS A 448 -4.59 20.80 7.03
C CYS A 448 -5.36 19.52 7.30
N GLY A 449 -4.66 18.45 7.58
CA GLY A 449 -5.24 17.15 7.88
C GLY A 449 -4.49 16.43 8.99
N ARG A 450 -5.04 15.29 9.36
CA ARG A 450 -4.44 14.39 10.34
C ARG A 450 -4.81 12.96 10.00
N ILE A 451 -3.82 12.11 9.80
CA ILE A 451 -4.03 10.69 9.60
C ILE A 451 -4.15 10.05 10.98
N SER A 452 -5.37 10.07 11.54
CA SER A 452 -5.63 9.75 12.95
C SER A 452 -5.77 8.27 13.24
N GLN A 453 -6.06 7.46 12.23
CA GLN A 453 -6.40 6.05 12.37
C GLN A 453 -5.70 5.21 11.30
N VAL A 454 -5.38 3.97 11.66
CA VAL A 454 -4.84 2.98 10.73
C VAL A 454 -5.76 2.81 9.52
N GLY A 455 -5.19 2.80 8.32
CA GLY A 455 -5.92 2.68 7.06
C GLY A 455 -6.70 3.94 6.64
N GLN A 456 -6.57 5.05 7.36
CA GLN A 456 -7.25 6.31 7.01
C GLN A 456 -6.64 6.92 5.74
N ALA A 457 -7.52 7.43 4.88
CA ALA A 457 -7.15 8.36 3.83
C ALA A 457 -8.09 9.57 3.84
N ASP A 458 -7.52 10.74 3.64
CA ASP A 458 -8.23 12.00 3.54
C ASP A 458 -8.45 12.34 2.08
N TRP A 459 -9.67 12.73 1.71
CA TRP A 459 -10.07 12.91 0.33
C TRP A 459 -10.51 14.33 0.05
N PHE A 460 -9.89 14.91 -0.97
CA PHE A 460 -10.16 16.28 -1.43
C PHE A 460 -10.51 16.28 -2.91
N THR A 461 -11.14 17.34 -3.36
CA THR A 461 -11.54 17.49 -4.76
C THR A 461 -11.48 18.95 -5.19
N PHE A 462 -11.20 19.18 -6.47
CA PHE A 462 -11.32 20.49 -7.09
C PHE A 462 -11.46 20.35 -8.60
N PRO A 463 -12.07 21.36 -9.27
CA PRO A 463 -12.20 21.34 -10.72
C PRO A 463 -10.87 21.70 -11.40
N VAL A 464 -10.55 20.99 -12.48
CA VAL A 464 -9.38 21.21 -13.32
C VAL A 464 -9.79 21.40 -14.77
N ARG A 465 -9.01 22.16 -15.53
CA ARG A 465 -9.14 22.24 -17.00
C ARG A 465 -8.17 21.28 -17.67
N GLY A 466 -8.54 20.87 -18.86
CA GLY A 466 -7.67 20.11 -19.72
C GLY A 466 -6.41 20.89 -20.11
N ASN A 467 -5.37 20.15 -20.45
CA ASN A 467 -4.07 20.69 -20.85
C ASN A 467 -3.49 21.65 -19.78
N ARG A 468 -3.49 21.20 -18.53
CA ARG A 468 -2.86 21.88 -17.40
C ARG A 468 -1.84 20.96 -16.76
N ILE A 469 -0.75 21.55 -16.26
CA ILE A 469 0.21 20.86 -15.42
C ILE A 469 0.19 21.55 -14.06
N PHE A 470 0.08 20.79 -12.99
CA PHE A 470 0.05 21.33 -11.63
C PHE A 470 0.76 20.41 -10.67
N THR A 471 1.06 20.90 -9.47
CA THR A 471 1.74 20.13 -8.43
C THR A 471 0.91 20.12 -7.17
N ILE A 472 0.76 18.93 -6.59
CA ILE A 472 0.20 18.71 -5.27
C ILE A 472 1.36 18.43 -4.34
N VAL A 473 1.38 19.05 -3.16
CA VAL A 473 2.42 18.85 -2.15
C VAL A 473 1.77 18.55 -0.81
N THR A 474 2.37 17.65 -0.04
CA THR A 474 1.96 17.31 1.32
C THR A 474 3.18 17.22 2.21
N GLN A 475 3.11 17.83 3.39
CA GLN A 475 4.19 17.81 4.39
C GLN A 475 3.66 17.25 5.71
N ALA A 476 4.27 16.18 6.20
CA ALA A 476 4.06 15.70 7.54
C ALA A 476 4.62 16.69 8.57
N LEU A 477 3.91 16.87 9.66
CA LEU A 477 4.26 17.81 10.72
C LEU A 477 4.56 17.08 12.03
N GLY A 478 5.53 17.58 12.78
CA GLY A 478 5.75 17.18 14.16
C GLY A 478 4.78 17.89 15.12
N GLN A 479 4.88 17.60 16.39
CA GLN A 479 4.05 18.22 17.45
C GLN A 479 4.16 19.74 17.51
N THR A 480 5.27 20.30 17.06
CA THR A 480 5.50 21.75 17.02
C THR A 480 4.97 22.41 15.75
N GLY A 481 4.36 21.65 14.84
CA GLY A 481 3.93 22.13 13.53
C GLY A 481 5.06 22.37 12.53
N ILE A 482 6.26 21.88 12.81
CA ILE A 482 7.42 21.92 11.91
C ILE A 482 7.42 20.65 11.06
N PRO A 483 7.72 20.73 9.75
CA PRO A 483 7.86 19.55 8.90
C PRO A 483 8.85 18.54 9.48
N THR A 484 8.51 17.26 9.43
CA THR A 484 9.32 16.18 9.99
C THR A 484 9.05 14.84 9.31
N GLU A 485 10.08 14.01 9.16
CA GLU A 485 9.93 12.61 8.76
C GLU A 485 9.59 11.66 9.91
N SER A 486 9.71 12.16 11.14
CA SER A 486 9.59 11.32 12.33
C SER A 486 8.14 10.98 12.72
N LYS A 487 7.17 11.22 11.87
CA LYS A 487 5.75 10.97 12.08
C LYS A 487 5.12 10.31 10.86
N ALA A 488 4.12 10.91 10.24
CA ALA A 488 3.54 10.38 9.02
C ALA A 488 4.55 10.34 7.85
N ILE A 489 4.39 9.37 6.98
CA ILE A 489 5.04 9.33 5.65
C ILE A 489 3.94 9.49 4.62
N PRO A 490 3.61 10.72 4.19
CA PRO A 490 2.47 10.94 3.33
C PRO A 490 2.69 10.34 1.94
N VAL A 491 1.63 9.78 1.39
CA VAL A 491 1.52 9.39 -0.01
C VAL A 491 0.33 10.09 -0.64
N ILE A 492 0.49 10.53 -1.89
CA ILE A 492 -0.52 11.26 -2.64
C ILE A 492 -0.97 10.41 -3.82
N GLY A 493 -2.29 10.30 -4.02
CA GLY A 493 -2.88 9.77 -5.23
C GLY A 493 -3.85 10.78 -5.82
N ILE A 494 -4.04 10.74 -7.14
CA ILE A 494 -5.02 11.57 -7.83
C ILE A 494 -5.82 10.74 -8.83
N TRP A 495 -7.12 10.96 -8.87
CA TRP A 495 -8.07 10.30 -9.75
C TRP A 495 -8.97 11.34 -10.42
N ASP A 496 -9.42 11.08 -11.64
CA ASP A 496 -10.59 11.73 -12.21
C ASP A 496 -11.88 11.20 -11.54
N ALA A 497 -13.03 11.46 -12.12
CA ALA A 497 -14.30 10.98 -11.59
C ALA A 497 -14.41 9.45 -11.56
N PHE A 498 -13.58 8.72 -12.35
CA PHE A 498 -13.68 7.28 -12.55
C PHE A 498 -12.35 6.56 -12.40
N ASP A 499 -11.28 7.12 -12.95
CA ASP A 499 -9.99 6.46 -13.09
C ASP A 499 -8.85 7.23 -12.41
N PRO A 500 -7.77 6.55 -12.00
CA PRO A 500 -6.54 7.22 -11.61
C PRO A 500 -5.94 7.98 -12.79
N ILE A 501 -5.69 9.28 -12.65
CA ILE A 501 -5.07 10.11 -13.70
C ILE A 501 -3.58 10.37 -13.47
N GLY A 502 -3.04 9.90 -12.35
CA GLY A 502 -1.62 10.03 -12.03
C GLY A 502 -1.14 8.89 -11.14
N ALA A 503 0.13 8.58 -11.20
CA ALA A 503 0.75 7.65 -10.28
C ALA A 503 0.87 8.30 -8.89
N PRO A 504 0.63 7.57 -7.80
CA PRO A 504 0.88 8.08 -6.46
C PRO A 504 2.36 8.44 -6.29
N ALA A 505 2.64 9.52 -5.61
CA ALA A 505 3.97 9.85 -5.17
C ALA A 505 4.21 9.30 -3.76
N VAL A 506 5.40 8.79 -3.53
CA VAL A 506 5.75 8.19 -2.24
C VAL A 506 6.34 9.24 -1.31
N GLY A 507 5.94 9.21 -0.02
CA GLY A 507 6.24 10.22 0.98
C GLY A 507 7.69 10.40 1.20
N ASP A 508 8.40 9.66 1.78
CA ASP A 508 9.78 9.89 2.12
C ASP A 508 10.70 9.84 0.87
N ALA A 509 10.63 10.76 0.08
CA ALA A 509 11.51 10.85 -1.06
C ALA A 509 12.62 11.90 -0.90
N PRO A 510 13.33 11.98 0.23
CA PRO A 510 14.42 12.94 0.38
C PRO A 510 15.47 12.71 -0.70
N GLY A 511 15.65 11.46 -1.13
CA GLY A 511 16.50 11.12 -2.27
C GLY A 511 15.96 11.58 -3.62
N MET A 512 14.65 11.66 -3.80
CA MET A 512 14.03 12.18 -5.01
C MET A 512 14.02 13.70 -5.04
N ASN A 513 13.80 14.34 -3.90
CA ASN A 513 13.59 15.76 -3.82
C ASN A 513 14.81 16.53 -3.31
N GLY A 514 15.73 15.87 -2.63
CA GLY A 514 16.84 16.53 -1.95
C GLY A 514 16.37 17.49 -0.86
N LEU A 515 15.11 17.33 -0.38
CA LEU A 515 14.45 18.25 0.53
C LEU A 515 14.08 17.54 1.83
N ALA A 516 13.53 18.32 2.73
CA ALA A 516 13.16 17.86 4.05
C ALA A 516 12.24 16.64 3.99
N THR A 517 12.53 15.77 4.77
CA THR A 517 11.90 14.59 5.26
C THR A 517 10.41 14.80 5.59
N GLY A 518 9.58 13.81 5.30
CA GLY A 518 8.13 13.89 5.50
C GLY A 518 7.40 14.70 4.44
N GLU A 519 8.06 15.10 3.36
CA GLU A 519 7.46 15.82 2.27
C GLU A 519 7.29 14.95 1.03
N THR A 520 6.12 15.01 0.44
CA THR A 520 5.77 14.30 -0.78
C THR A 520 5.12 15.25 -1.77
N TRP A 521 5.39 15.06 -3.05
CA TRP A 521 4.75 15.82 -4.10
C TRP A 521 4.40 14.94 -5.31
N LEU A 522 3.36 15.36 -6.03
CA LEU A 522 2.90 14.73 -7.26
C LEU A 522 2.65 15.80 -8.32
N ARG A 523 3.32 15.66 -9.47
CA ARG A 523 3.08 16.51 -10.64
C ARG A 523 2.10 15.83 -11.58
N VAL A 524 1.05 16.54 -11.98
CA VAL A 524 -0.07 16.00 -12.74
C VAL A 524 -0.24 16.78 -14.03
N THR A 525 -0.54 16.06 -15.10
CA THR A 525 -0.94 16.65 -16.39
C THR A 525 -2.36 16.21 -16.72
N THR A 526 -3.26 17.17 -16.94
CA THR A 526 -4.66 16.89 -17.30
C THR A 526 -4.86 16.87 -18.82
N SER A 527 -5.63 15.88 -19.29
CA SER A 527 -5.98 15.76 -20.70
C SER A 527 -7.32 16.42 -21.07
N GLY A 528 -8.20 16.65 -20.12
CA GLY A 528 -9.54 17.19 -20.28
C GLY A 528 -10.01 17.98 -19.06
N ASP A 529 -11.13 18.69 -19.19
CA ASP A 529 -11.80 19.34 -18.07
C ASP A 529 -12.44 18.26 -17.19
N ASP A 530 -12.17 18.32 -15.87
CA ASP A 530 -12.63 17.31 -14.94
C ASP A 530 -12.78 17.86 -13.49
N ILE A 531 -13.27 17.02 -12.60
CA ILE A 531 -13.25 17.24 -11.16
C ILE A 531 -12.39 16.13 -10.56
N VAL A 532 -11.15 16.48 -10.24
CA VAL A 532 -10.19 15.50 -9.71
C VAL A 532 -10.41 15.24 -8.23
N ARG A 533 -10.09 14.01 -7.80
CA ARG A 533 -10.06 13.58 -6.41
C ARG A 533 -8.60 13.36 -6.00
N ILE A 534 -8.21 13.94 -4.89
CA ILE A 534 -6.90 13.76 -4.26
C ILE A 534 -7.09 12.90 -3.02
N GLY A 535 -6.34 11.84 -2.91
CA GLY A 535 -6.25 11.02 -1.70
C GLY A 535 -4.91 11.21 -1.01
N ILE A 536 -4.91 11.37 0.30
CA ILE A 536 -3.72 11.47 1.15
C ILE A 536 -3.80 10.39 2.21
N ALA A 537 -2.75 9.60 2.36
CA ALA A 537 -2.66 8.56 3.39
C ALA A 537 -1.21 8.48 3.92
N ASP A 538 -1.01 7.74 5.00
CA ASP A 538 0.33 7.29 5.36
C ASP A 538 0.74 6.12 4.46
N GLN A 539 1.96 6.14 3.92
CA GLN A 539 2.47 5.12 3.01
C GLN A 539 2.35 3.69 3.58
N ARG A 540 2.55 3.54 4.87
CA ARG A 540 2.51 2.26 5.59
C ARG A 540 1.10 1.81 5.93
N GLY A 541 0.07 2.62 5.64
CA GLY A 541 -1.27 2.41 6.13
C GLY A 541 -1.44 2.67 7.61
N ASP A 542 -0.44 3.28 8.26
CA ASP A 542 -0.50 3.66 9.66
C ASP A 542 -1.35 4.93 9.87
N GLY A 543 -1.72 5.18 11.10
CA GLY A 543 -2.45 6.39 11.47
C GLY A 543 -2.50 6.55 12.98
N ARG A 544 -2.13 7.74 13.44
CA ARG A 544 -2.07 8.07 14.86
C ARG A 544 -2.55 9.49 15.09
N PRO A 545 -3.14 9.81 16.24
CA PRO A 545 -3.55 11.18 16.58
C PRO A 545 -2.43 12.23 16.51
N ASP A 546 -1.17 11.83 16.52
CA ASP A 546 0.00 12.68 16.39
C ASP A 546 0.63 12.72 14.98
N TYR A 547 -0.16 12.40 13.95
CA TYR A 547 0.23 12.47 12.54
C TYR A 547 -0.46 13.62 11.79
N PRO A 548 -0.25 14.88 12.19
CA PRO A 548 -0.77 16.02 11.43
C PRO A 548 0.07 16.23 10.16
N TYR A 549 -0.58 16.79 9.14
CA TYR A 549 0.07 17.19 7.91
C TYR A 549 -0.54 18.47 7.33
N ASN A 550 0.20 19.17 6.50
CA ASN A 550 -0.28 20.23 5.63
C ASN A 550 -0.21 19.79 4.18
N GLY A 551 -1.11 20.30 3.36
CA GLY A 551 -1.07 20.11 1.94
C GLY A 551 -1.44 21.38 1.16
N TRP A 552 -1.03 21.43 -0.08
CA TRP A 552 -1.46 22.48 -1.02
C TRP A 552 -1.38 22.01 -2.46
N VAL A 553 -2.15 22.68 -3.31
CA VAL A 553 -2.13 22.51 -4.76
C VAL A 553 -1.64 23.81 -5.37
N LEU A 554 -0.57 23.74 -6.13
CA LEU A 554 -0.15 24.83 -7.02
C LEU A 554 -0.73 24.59 -8.41
N TYR A 555 -1.80 25.30 -8.76
CA TYR A 555 -2.57 25.13 -9.99
C TYR A 555 -2.84 26.47 -10.64
N ALA A 556 -2.47 26.61 -11.90
CA ALA A 556 -2.84 27.73 -12.76
C ALA A 556 -4.00 27.30 -13.68
N ASP A 557 -5.13 27.98 -13.57
CA ASP A 557 -6.35 27.66 -14.28
C ASP A 557 -6.45 28.39 -15.63
N THR A 558 -6.34 29.71 -15.59
CA THR A 558 -6.46 30.58 -16.77
C THR A 558 -5.46 31.72 -16.73
N VAL A 559 -5.18 32.25 -17.88
CA VAL A 559 -4.42 33.50 -18.04
C VAL A 559 -5.17 34.44 -19.00
N ALA A 560 -5.14 35.73 -18.73
CA ALA A 560 -5.72 36.75 -19.55
C ALA A 560 -4.79 37.99 -19.67
N PRO A 561 -4.70 38.62 -20.83
CA PRO A 561 -5.27 38.21 -22.10
C PRO A 561 -4.52 36.99 -22.70
N LEU A 562 -5.18 36.24 -23.57
CA LEU A 562 -4.58 35.07 -24.24
C LEU A 562 -3.53 35.46 -25.28
N ARG A 563 -3.49 36.72 -25.65
CA ARG A 563 -2.59 37.24 -26.68
C ARG A 563 -1.98 38.58 -26.30
N LEU A 564 -0.69 38.70 -26.53
CA LEU A 564 0.08 39.90 -26.24
C LEU A 564 0.75 40.43 -27.54
N PRO A 565 0.96 41.75 -27.63
CA PRO A 565 1.87 42.30 -28.60
C PRO A 565 3.30 41.78 -28.41
N ALA A 566 4.13 41.78 -29.41
CA ALA A 566 5.51 41.35 -29.33
C ALA A 566 6.33 42.05 -28.23
N ALA A 567 5.90 43.20 -27.76
CA ALA A 567 6.54 43.96 -26.66
C ALA A 567 6.20 43.42 -25.27
N GLY A 568 5.34 42.41 -25.17
CA GLY A 568 4.81 41.95 -23.90
C GLY A 568 3.68 42.83 -23.39
N GLY A 569 3.27 42.60 -22.13
CA GLY A 569 2.19 43.36 -21.51
C GLY A 569 1.70 42.76 -20.20
N ALA A 570 0.71 43.44 -19.59
CA ALA A 570 0.10 42.97 -18.37
C ALA A 570 -0.70 41.70 -18.58
N ILE A 571 -0.56 40.76 -17.67
CA ILE A 571 -1.31 39.51 -17.63
C ILE A 571 -1.86 39.28 -16.24
N VAL A 572 -2.96 38.54 -16.17
CA VAL A 572 -3.58 38.06 -14.94
C VAL A 572 -3.69 36.54 -15.04
N ILE A 573 -3.14 35.82 -14.07
CA ILE A 573 -3.21 34.37 -13.95
C ILE A 573 -4.16 34.06 -12.82
N HIS A 574 -5.21 33.29 -13.07
CA HIS A 574 -6.10 32.76 -12.05
C HIS A 574 -5.77 31.30 -11.77
N GLY A 575 -5.90 30.89 -10.50
CA GLY A 575 -5.61 29.52 -10.09
C GLY A 575 -5.84 29.32 -8.59
N MET A 576 -5.02 28.49 -7.97
CA MET A 576 -5.02 28.28 -6.52
C MET A 576 -3.62 27.91 -6.03
N GLY A 577 -3.38 28.12 -4.74
CA GLY A 577 -2.14 27.78 -4.07
C GLY A 577 -0.98 28.73 -4.36
N PHE A 578 -1.23 29.90 -4.92
CA PHE A 578 -0.17 30.88 -5.18
C PHE A 578 0.35 31.50 -3.88
N ARG A 579 1.67 31.65 -3.80
CA ARG A 579 2.37 32.17 -2.63
C ARG A 579 3.22 33.40 -2.98
N LEU A 580 3.50 34.24 -2.00
CA LEU A 580 4.19 35.52 -2.20
C LEU A 580 5.59 35.42 -2.85
N ALA A 581 6.21 34.25 -2.75
CA ALA A 581 7.52 33.99 -3.31
C ALA A 581 7.49 33.41 -4.74
N ASP A 582 6.29 33.11 -5.27
CA ASP A 582 6.16 32.50 -6.59
C ASP A 582 6.67 33.44 -7.67
N THR A 583 7.29 32.84 -8.67
CA THR A 583 7.74 33.52 -9.88
C THR A 583 6.94 33.05 -11.09
N VAL A 584 6.88 33.89 -12.10
CA VAL A 584 6.15 33.58 -13.32
C VAL A 584 7.12 33.58 -14.49
N LEU A 585 7.09 32.54 -15.30
CA LEU A 585 7.79 32.45 -16.57
C LEU A 585 6.78 32.50 -17.72
N VAL A 586 7.10 33.23 -18.77
CA VAL A 586 6.32 33.27 -20.02
C VAL A 586 7.25 32.92 -21.17
N GLY A 587 7.01 31.75 -21.79
CA GLY A 587 7.92 31.22 -22.80
C GLY A 587 9.34 30.99 -22.28
N GLY A 588 9.46 30.59 -20.99
CA GLY A 588 10.71 30.38 -20.30
C GLY A 588 11.45 31.66 -19.90
N GLN A 589 10.86 32.85 -20.11
CA GLN A 589 11.44 34.15 -19.71
C GLN A 589 10.72 34.69 -18.47
N PRO A 590 11.42 35.25 -17.49
CA PRO A 590 10.80 35.73 -16.28
C PRO A 590 9.88 36.93 -16.53
N ALA A 591 8.66 36.85 -16.03
CA ALA A 591 7.72 37.96 -16.01
C ALA A 591 7.87 38.74 -14.70
N GLN A 592 7.63 40.06 -14.75
CA GLN A 592 7.64 40.88 -13.57
C GLN A 592 6.32 40.73 -12.80
N VAL A 593 6.33 40.00 -11.71
CA VAL A 593 5.17 39.88 -10.82
C VAL A 593 4.91 41.20 -10.13
N THR A 594 3.67 41.69 -10.20
CA THR A 594 3.24 42.97 -9.61
C THR A 594 2.35 42.79 -8.40
N ALA A 595 1.58 41.72 -8.33
CA ALA A 595 0.80 41.34 -7.16
C ALA A 595 0.53 39.83 -7.16
N ILE A 596 0.44 39.24 -5.97
CA ILE A 596 0.07 37.82 -5.74
C ILE A 596 -0.97 37.77 -4.64
N SER A 597 -2.03 37.01 -4.89
CA SER A 597 -2.96 36.47 -3.88
C SER A 597 -3.04 34.94 -4.02
N PRO A 598 -3.62 34.20 -3.09
CA PRO A 598 -3.68 32.74 -3.19
C PRO A 598 -4.35 32.18 -4.45
N ASN A 599 -5.14 32.97 -5.16
CA ASN A 599 -5.90 32.56 -6.34
C ASN A 599 -5.69 33.45 -7.57
N GLU A 600 -4.82 34.46 -7.48
CA GLU A 600 -4.58 35.38 -8.60
C GLU A 600 -3.15 35.94 -8.54
N ILE A 601 -2.47 35.92 -9.70
CA ILE A 601 -1.19 36.61 -9.90
C ILE A 601 -1.38 37.64 -11.02
N THR A 602 -0.97 38.87 -10.76
CA THR A 602 -0.80 39.88 -11.80
C THR A 602 0.68 40.07 -12.10
N ALA A 603 1.03 40.04 -13.39
CA ALA A 603 2.41 40.17 -13.85
C ALA A 603 2.51 40.95 -15.15
N ILE A 604 3.69 41.42 -15.47
CA ILE A 604 4.03 41.98 -16.77
C ILE A 604 4.87 40.92 -17.50
N ALA A 605 4.29 40.34 -18.54
CA ALA A 605 4.98 39.40 -19.40
C ALA A 605 6.10 40.12 -20.18
N PRO A 606 7.27 39.50 -20.35
CA PRO A 606 8.40 40.04 -21.05
C PRO A 606 8.08 40.18 -22.56
N PRO A 607 8.88 40.95 -23.35
CA PRO A 607 8.83 40.92 -24.80
C PRO A 607 9.03 39.48 -25.32
N ALA A 608 8.37 39.17 -26.48
CA ALA A 608 8.61 37.90 -27.16
C ALA A 608 10.09 37.71 -27.48
N ALA A 609 10.60 36.51 -27.23
CA ALA A 609 11.97 36.19 -27.64
C ALA A 609 12.12 36.32 -29.16
N THR A 610 13.30 36.74 -29.62
CA THR A 610 13.57 36.98 -31.04
C THR A 610 13.22 35.73 -31.87
N GLY A 611 12.28 35.90 -32.82
CA GLY A 611 11.85 34.84 -33.72
C GLY A 611 10.73 33.93 -33.16
N VAL A 612 10.24 34.18 -31.96
CA VAL A 612 9.09 33.45 -31.38
C VAL A 612 7.81 34.15 -31.85
N THR A 613 7.07 33.47 -32.71
CA THR A 613 5.69 33.81 -33.09
C THR A 613 4.81 32.61 -32.74
N GLY A 614 3.72 32.82 -32.02
CA GLY A 614 2.78 31.78 -31.64
C GLY A 614 2.64 31.60 -30.13
N SER A 615 2.08 30.48 -29.75
CA SER A 615 1.79 30.20 -28.35
C SER A 615 3.04 29.85 -27.55
N VAL A 616 3.11 30.35 -26.34
CA VAL A 616 4.13 30.04 -25.35
C VAL A 616 3.48 29.62 -24.02
N ASP A 617 4.17 28.80 -23.27
CA ASP A 617 3.71 28.37 -21.98
C ASP A 617 3.78 29.51 -20.96
N VAL A 618 2.86 29.49 -20.01
CA VAL A 618 2.91 30.32 -18.79
C VAL A 618 3.10 29.38 -17.62
N GLU A 619 4.20 29.57 -16.88
CA GLU A 619 4.59 28.74 -15.76
C GLU A 619 4.66 29.57 -14.49
N VAL A 620 4.13 29.03 -13.42
CA VAL A 620 4.22 29.60 -12.07
C VAL A 620 5.08 28.63 -11.25
N ASP A 621 6.22 29.10 -10.78
CA ASP A 621 7.16 28.31 -9.99
C ASP A 621 7.18 28.78 -8.53
N ASP A 622 7.05 27.83 -7.63
CA ASP A 622 7.25 28.06 -6.20
C ASP A 622 8.76 28.11 -5.89
N GLN A 623 9.26 29.26 -5.45
CA GLN A 623 10.69 29.42 -5.21
C GLN A 623 11.23 28.71 -3.98
N PRO A 624 10.49 28.57 -2.85
CA PRO A 624 10.91 27.75 -1.73
C PRO A 624 10.96 26.26 -2.06
N LEU A 625 10.15 25.81 -3.03
CA LEU A 625 10.04 24.42 -3.43
C LEU A 625 10.33 24.30 -4.93
N PHE A 626 11.59 24.23 -5.29
CA PHE A 626 12.08 24.24 -6.68
C PHE A 626 11.43 23.23 -7.64
N TYR A 627 10.73 22.21 -7.10
CA TYR A 627 10.03 21.19 -7.88
C TYR A 627 8.55 21.50 -8.09
N ALA A 628 7.97 22.46 -7.34
CA ALA A 628 6.55 22.77 -7.44
C ALA A 628 6.32 23.84 -8.51
N ALA A 629 5.59 23.45 -9.53
CA ALA A 629 5.24 24.33 -10.63
C ALA A 629 3.81 24.07 -11.12
N ALA A 630 3.19 25.12 -11.66
CA ALA A 630 1.95 25.04 -12.41
C ALA A 630 2.15 25.63 -13.82
N VAL A 631 1.73 24.88 -14.84
CA VAL A 631 1.97 25.29 -16.24
C VAL A 631 0.65 25.37 -17.00
N LEU A 632 0.49 26.46 -17.75
CA LEU A 632 -0.52 26.66 -18.77
C LEU A 632 0.13 26.47 -20.14
N PRO A 633 0.13 25.26 -20.72
CA PRO A 633 0.75 25.02 -22.01
C PRO A 633 0.07 25.85 -23.12
N GLY A 634 0.86 26.59 -23.84
CA GLY A 634 0.34 27.50 -24.85
C GLY A 634 -0.54 28.64 -24.33
N GLY A 635 -0.37 28.98 -23.03
CA GLY A 635 -1.25 29.92 -22.33
C GLY A 635 -1.36 31.30 -22.94
N ILE A 636 -0.30 31.81 -23.55
CA ILE A 636 -0.27 33.10 -24.20
C ILE A 636 0.30 32.98 -25.62
N SER A 637 -0.22 33.76 -26.52
CA SER A 637 0.32 33.90 -27.89
C SER A 637 0.91 35.31 -28.08
N TYR A 638 2.17 35.39 -28.52
CA TYR A 638 2.78 36.60 -29.02
C TYR A 638 2.55 36.71 -30.52
N ASP A 639 1.54 37.41 -30.90
CA ASP A 639 1.24 37.61 -32.33
C ASP A 639 0.57 38.96 -32.57
N SER A 640 0.72 39.48 -33.74
CA SER A 640 0.25 40.83 -34.08
C SER A 640 -0.97 40.79 -34.97
N GLY A 641 -2.10 40.32 -34.52
CA GLY A 641 -3.20 40.89 -35.23
C GLY A 641 -4.30 40.12 -35.85
N ALA A 642 -4.38 38.80 -35.95
CA ALA A 642 -5.65 38.14 -36.30
C ALA A 642 -6.38 37.73 -35.00
N GLY A 643 -7.68 37.57 -35.00
CA GLY A 643 -8.43 37.17 -33.81
C GLY A 643 -7.87 35.92 -33.15
N ASP A 644 -7.84 35.90 -31.82
CA ASP A 644 -7.23 34.84 -31.02
C ASP A 644 -8.09 33.65 -30.78
N ALA A 645 -9.34 33.91 -30.45
CA ALA A 645 -10.31 32.93 -30.08
C ALA A 645 -11.65 33.22 -30.71
N LEU A 646 -12.42 32.17 -30.91
CA LEU A 646 -13.82 32.26 -31.25
C LEU A 646 -14.66 31.96 -29.99
N THR A 647 -15.67 32.79 -29.75
CA THR A 647 -16.74 32.49 -28.80
C THR A 647 -18.05 32.26 -29.53
N LEU A 648 -18.84 31.32 -29.04
CA LEU A 648 -20.14 31.03 -29.63
C LEU A 648 -21.17 32.08 -29.18
N LEU A 649 -21.82 32.72 -30.15
CA LEU A 649 -22.92 33.63 -29.85
C LEU A 649 -24.27 32.95 -30.17
N THR A 650 -24.39 32.32 -31.30
CA THR A 650 -25.60 31.60 -31.71
C THR A 650 -25.24 30.39 -32.55
N ALA A 651 -25.77 29.22 -32.23
CA ALA A 651 -25.66 28.01 -33.04
C ALA A 651 -27.06 27.51 -33.47
N PRO A 652 -27.15 26.80 -34.59
CA PRO A 652 -28.34 26.02 -34.87
C PRO A 652 -28.70 25.09 -33.71
N ALA A 653 -29.97 24.98 -33.35
CA ALA A 653 -30.45 23.98 -32.45
C ALA A 653 -30.14 22.58 -33.00
N ASN A 654 -30.02 21.56 -32.13
CA ASN A 654 -29.73 20.17 -32.53
C ASN A 654 -30.72 19.65 -33.60
N THR A 655 -31.96 20.15 -33.61
CA THR A 655 -32.96 19.86 -34.60
C THR A 655 -33.44 21.18 -35.22
N VAL A 656 -33.38 21.30 -36.47
CA VAL A 656 -33.77 22.50 -37.20
C VAL A 656 -34.76 22.14 -38.32
N PRO A 657 -35.69 23.04 -38.73
CA PRO A 657 -36.57 22.76 -39.85
C PRO A 657 -35.75 22.54 -41.14
N ILE A 658 -36.12 21.51 -41.91
CA ILE A 658 -35.49 21.22 -43.22
C ILE A 658 -35.76 22.36 -44.19
N GLY A 659 -34.72 22.79 -44.90
CA GLY A 659 -34.78 23.84 -45.91
C GLY A 659 -34.84 25.28 -45.39
N VAL A 660 -34.83 25.49 -44.09
CA VAL A 660 -34.83 26.82 -43.46
C VAL A 660 -33.39 27.24 -43.09
N PRO A 661 -32.93 28.44 -43.58
CA PRO A 661 -31.62 28.97 -43.17
C PRO A 661 -31.60 29.38 -41.71
N ILE A 662 -30.63 28.86 -40.95
CA ILE A 662 -30.44 29.13 -39.52
C ILE A 662 -29.10 29.82 -39.31
N PRO A 663 -29.02 30.89 -38.52
CA PRO A 663 -27.74 31.59 -38.29
C PRO A 663 -26.81 30.79 -37.37
N PHE A 664 -25.56 30.68 -37.79
CA PHE A 664 -24.43 30.26 -36.94
C PHE A 664 -23.52 31.48 -36.77
N THR A 665 -23.56 32.07 -35.59
CA THR A 665 -22.85 33.32 -35.28
C THR A 665 -21.77 33.05 -34.23
N VAL A 666 -20.58 33.51 -34.55
CA VAL A 666 -19.45 33.47 -33.62
C VAL A 666 -18.89 34.89 -33.43
N THR A 667 -18.23 35.14 -32.32
CA THR A 667 -17.47 36.37 -32.08
C THR A 667 -15.98 36.03 -32.04
N ALA A 668 -15.19 36.72 -32.88
CA ALA A 668 -13.74 36.67 -32.73
C ALA A 668 -13.30 37.70 -31.69
N LEU A 669 -12.43 37.24 -30.82
CA LEU A 669 -11.86 38.06 -29.75
C LEU A 669 -10.39 38.33 -30.03
N GLY A 670 -9.91 39.51 -29.69
CA GLY A 670 -8.51 39.94 -29.75
C GLY A 670 -7.75 39.63 -28.43
N PRO A 671 -6.49 40.13 -28.33
CA PRO A 671 -5.56 39.84 -27.25
C PRO A 671 -6.06 40.14 -25.84
N ASP A 672 -6.93 41.13 -25.73
CA ASP A 672 -7.51 41.61 -24.46
C ASP A 672 -8.95 41.10 -24.24
N LEU A 673 -9.33 40.04 -24.94
CA LEU A 673 -10.69 39.50 -24.98
C LEU A 673 -11.74 40.48 -25.48
N THR A 674 -11.32 41.58 -26.15
CA THR A 674 -12.25 42.47 -26.79
C THR A 674 -12.64 41.94 -28.18
N PRO A 675 -13.86 42.26 -28.66
CA PRO A 675 -14.27 41.91 -30.01
C PRO A 675 -13.32 42.42 -31.09
N ALA A 676 -12.88 41.53 -31.97
CA ALA A 676 -11.95 41.85 -33.05
C ALA A 676 -12.71 41.95 -34.38
N GLY A 677 -12.80 43.18 -34.94
CA GLY A 677 -13.33 43.42 -36.24
C GLY A 677 -12.31 43.21 -37.37
N GLY A 678 -12.77 42.87 -38.55
CA GLY A 678 -11.92 42.65 -39.73
C GLY A 678 -11.22 41.28 -39.79
N VAL A 679 -11.57 40.36 -38.93
CA VAL A 679 -10.99 39.01 -38.85
C VAL A 679 -11.75 38.06 -39.77
N THR A 680 -11.03 37.23 -40.52
CA THR A 680 -11.63 36.21 -41.38
C THR A 680 -11.97 34.95 -40.61
N VAL A 681 -13.25 34.59 -40.56
CA VAL A 681 -13.76 33.33 -40.02
C VAL A 681 -14.12 32.41 -41.18
N THR A 682 -13.59 31.20 -41.17
CA THR A 682 -13.89 30.15 -42.17
C THR A 682 -14.91 29.18 -41.60
N TYR A 683 -16.04 29.07 -42.29
CA TYR A 683 -17.07 28.06 -41.99
C TYR A 683 -16.90 26.86 -42.92
N THR A 684 -16.90 25.66 -42.38
CA THR A 684 -16.69 24.43 -43.15
C THR A 684 -17.72 23.38 -42.76
N VAL A 685 -18.37 22.77 -43.74
CA VAL A 685 -19.14 21.55 -43.49
C VAL A 685 -18.19 20.38 -43.34
N LEU A 686 -18.01 19.92 -42.13
CA LEU A 686 -17.08 18.82 -41.81
C LEU A 686 -17.69 17.45 -42.13
N SER A 687 -19.01 17.35 -41.99
CA SER A 687 -19.74 16.10 -42.30
C SER A 687 -21.21 16.40 -42.52
N GLY A 688 -21.90 15.49 -43.23
CA GLY A 688 -23.35 15.57 -43.51
C GLY A 688 -23.70 16.30 -44.80
N THR A 689 -24.97 16.71 -44.89
CA THR A 689 -25.56 17.26 -46.11
C THR A 689 -25.99 18.74 -45.98
N ALA A 690 -25.57 19.41 -44.87
CA ALA A 690 -25.90 20.83 -44.74
C ALA A 690 -25.32 21.67 -45.86
N THR A 691 -25.98 22.74 -46.21
CA THR A 691 -25.48 23.76 -47.14
C THR A 691 -25.20 25.07 -46.41
N LEU A 692 -24.13 25.72 -46.74
CA LEU A 692 -23.79 27.05 -46.29
C LEU A 692 -24.42 28.12 -47.23
N ALA A 693 -24.66 29.32 -46.70
CA ALA A 693 -25.30 30.41 -47.47
C ALA A 693 -24.58 30.81 -48.77
N CYS A 694 -23.26 30.52 -48.89
CA CYS A 694 -22.52 30.72 -50.13
C CYS A 694 -22.72 29.59 -51.18
N GLY A 695 -23.44 28.53 -50.87
CA GLY A 695 -23.64 27.38 -51.73
C GLY A 695 -22.47 26.40 -51.83
N LEU A 696 -21.38 26.62 -51.11
CA LEU A 696 -20.18 25.78 -51.09
C LEU A 696 -20.08 25.06 -49.72
N SER A 697 -19.24 24.04 -49.64
CA SER A 697 -18.91 23.37 -48.35
C SER A 697 -17.98 24.19 -47.47
N VAL A 698 -17.34 25.23 -47.96
CA VAL A 698 -16.46 26.14 -47.24
C VAL A 698 -16.83 27.59 -47.64
N CYS A 699 -17.04 28.45 -46.65
CA CYS A 699 -17.31 29.86 -46.83
C CYS A 699 -16.47 30.68 -45.82
N THR A 700 -16.10 31.87 -46.19
CA THR A 700 -15.45 32.83 -45.30
C THR A 700 -16.36 34.03 -45.03
N VAL A 701 -16.32 34.52 -43.82
CA VAL A 701 -17.03 35.72 -43.37
C VAL A 701 -16.03 36.57 -42.59
N THR A 702 -15.97 37.87 -42.94
CA THR A 702 -15.15 38.82 -42.19
C THR A 702 -15.98 39.38 -41.02
N THR A 703 -15.41 39.43 -39.83
CA THR A 703 -16.09 39.96 -38.63
C THR A 703 -16.40 41.46 -38.78
N SER A 704 -17.56 41.86 -38.32
CA SER A 704 -17.97 43.25 -38.15
C SER A 704 -17.15 43.95 -37.04
N GLY A 705 -17.33 45.25 -36.89
CA GLY A 705 -16.59 46.02 -35.87
C GLY A 705 -16.82 45.57 -34.43
N ASP A 706 -17.90 44.86 -34.16
CA ASP A 706 -18.22 44.19 -32.91
C ASP A 706 -17.72 42.74 -32.83
N GLY A 707 -16.79 42.36 -33.71
CA GLY A 707 -16.15 41.02 -33.74
C GLY A 707 -17.04 39.90 -34.23
N ARG A 708 -18.26 40.15 -34.72
CA ARG A 708 -19.22 39.11 -35.09
C ARG A 708 -19.05 38.63 -36.49
N ALA A 709 -19.12 37.33 -36.73
CA ALA A 709 -19.30 36.69 -38.03
C ALA A 709 -20.52 35.80 -37.96
N THR A 710 -21.43 36.00 -38.93
CA THR A 710 -22.66 35.20 -39.03
C THR A 710 -22.74 34.57 -40.41
N LEU A 711 -22.95 33.25 -40.45
CA LEU A 711 -23.26 32.53 -41.67
C LEU A 711 -24.52 31.69 -41.47
N ASN A 712 -25.44 31.73 -42.41
CA ASN A 712 -26.59 30.87 -42.38
C ASN A 712 -26.26 29.46 -42.87
N VAL A 713 -26.70 28.48 -42.14
CA VAL A 713 -26.60 27.05 -42.47
C VAL A 713 -27.98 26.44 -42.63
N THR A 714 -28.14 25.50 -43.56
CA THR A 714 -29.44 24.92 -43.89
C THR A 714 -29.35 23.39 -43.88
N ALA A 715 -30.19 22.72 -43.11
CA ALA A 715 -30.36 21.28 -43.19
C ALA A 715 -31.14 20.88 -44.43
N ILE A 716 -30.62 19.98 -45.24
CA ILE A 716 -31.25 19.52 -46.46
C ILE A 716 -32.22 18.36 -46.22
N ASN A 717 -31.90 17.54 -45.25
CA ASN A 717 -32.67 16.35 -44.86
C ASN A 717 -32.48 16.01 -43.36
N GLY A 718 -32.96 14.88 -42.95
CA GLY A 718 -32.82 14.39 -41.56
C GLY A 718 -31.43 13.89 -41.21
N THR A 719 -30.46 13.96 -42.10
CA THR A 719 -29.09 13.56 -41.84
C THR A 719 -28.38 14.60 -40.98
N TRP A 720 -27.60 14.12 -39.99
CA TRP A 720 -26.77 14.97 -39.19
C TRP A 720 -25.71 15.68 -40.00
N SER A 721 -25.54 16.93 -39.69
CA SER A 721 -24.48 17.76 -40.29
C SER A 721 -23.65 18.45 -39.18
N ILE A 722 -22.37 18.54 -39.40
CA ILE A 722 -21.44 19.30 -38.56
C ILE A 722 -20.85 20.40 -39.38
N VAL A 723 -20.99 21.62 -38.87
CA VAL A 723 -20.36 22.79 -39.43
C VAL A 723 -19.40 23.41 -38.42
N SER A 724 -18.16 23.66 -38.80
CA SER A 724 -17.19 24.39 -38.00
C SER A 724 -17.07 25.84 -38.43
N ALA A 725 -16.84 26.74 -37.49
CA ALA A 725 -16.33 28.07 -37.68
C ALA A 725 -14.89 28.11 -37.14
N SER A 726 -13.91 28.53 -37.91
CA SER A 726 -12.50 28.50 -37.53
C SER A 726 -11.74 29.77 -37.92
N LEU A 727 -10.71 30.08 -37.14
CA LEU A 727 -9.72 31.09 -37.44
C LEU A 727 -8.46 30.45 -38.07
N THR A 728 -7.66 31.25 -38.73
CA THR A 728 -6.40 30.82 -39.34
C THR A 728 -5.37 30.28 -38.30
N ASN A 729 -5.50 30.66 -37.03
CA ASN A 729 -4.67 30.20 -35.93
C ASN A 729 -5.11 28.83 -35.32
N GLY A 730 -6.14 28.18 -35.90
CA GLY A 730 -6.66 26.89 -35.46
C GLY A 730 -7.79 26.96 -34.42
N SER A 731 -8.09 28.10 -33.84
CA SER A 731 -9.27 28.25 -32.96
C SER A 731 -10.55 27.94 -33.76
N SER A 732 -11.37 27.03 -33.28
CA SER A 732 -12.58 26.60 -33.97
C SER A 732 -13.72 26.27 -33.02
N LEU A 733 -14.92 26.49 -33.46
CA LEU A 733 -16.18 26.09 -32.84
C LEU A 733 -16.99 25.23 -33.80
N ARG A 734 -17.79 24.35 -33.30
CA ARG A 734 -18.62 23.46 -34.10
C ARG A 734 -20.08 23.60 -33.75
N ALA A 735 -20.94 23.55 -34.76
CA ALA A 735 -22.36 23.39 -34.59
C ALA A 735 -22.78 22.06 -35.22
N GLN A 736 -23.58 21.30 -34.50
CA GLN A 736 -24.15 20.03 -34.95
C GLN A 736 -25.66 20.13 -35.00
N PHE A 737 -26.27 19.72 -36.07
CA PHE A 737 -27.70 19.78 -36.25
C PHE A 737 -28.20 18.80 -37.32
N SER A 738 -29.49 18.48 -37.28
CA SER A 738 -30.18 17.71 -38.33
C SER A 738 -31.53 18.32 -38.63
N GLY A 739 -32.07 18.00 -39.80
CA GLY A 739 -33.47 18.28 -40.11
C GLY A 739 -34.37 17.26 -39.43
N GLY A 740 -35.29 17.70 -38.59
CA GLY A 740 -36.13 16.80 -37.80
C GLY A 740 -35.55 16.48 -36.41
N THR A 741 -36.07 15.48 -35.75
CA THR A 741 -35.59 15.10 -34.41
C THR A 741 -34.40 14.16 -34.48
N PRO A 742 -33.29 14.48 -33.88
CA PRO A 742 -32.09 13.66 -33.95
C PRO A 742 -32.20 12.38 -33.15
N PRO A 743 -31.59 11.27 -33.60
CA PRO A 743 -31.41 10.11 -32.75
C PRO A 743 -30.43 10.41 -31.63
N VAL A 744 -30.63 9.77 -30.46
CA VAL A 744 -29.74 9.84 -29.33
C VAL A 744 -29.02 8.51 -29.21
N LEU A 745 -27.68 8.56 -29.09
CA LEU A 745 -26.84 7.40 -28.78
C LEU A 745 -26.52 7.41 -27.29
N THR A 746 -26.68 6.25 -26.65
CA THR A 746 -26.38 6.08 -25.22
C THR A 746 -25.59 4.81 -25.02
N ALA A 747 -24.53 4.85 -24.23
CA ALA A 747 -23.80 3.64 -23.83
C ALA A 747 -24.57 2.91 -22.73
N LEU A 748 -24.71 1.61 -22.88
CA LEU A 748 -25.21 0.72 -21.82
C LEU A 748 -23.99 0.09 -21.12
N THR A 749 -23.90 0.20 -19.81
CA THR A 749 -22.74 -0.28 -19.03
C THR A 749 -21.39 0.26 -19.59
N PRO A 750 -21.16 1.57 -19.57
CA PRO A 750 -20.04 2.18 -20.28
C PRO A 750 -18.67 1.92 -19.63
N GLN A 751 -18.64 1.32 -18.46
CA GLN A 751 -17.43 1.12 -17.69
C GLN A 751 -17.19 -0.36 -17.38
N LEU A 752 -15.92 -0.76 -17.35
CA LEU A 752 -15.45 -2.05 -16.92
C LEU A 752 -14.26 -1.86 -16.00
N SER A 753 -14.39 -2.25 -14.74
CA SER A 753 -13.26 -2.44 -13.84
C SER A 753 -12.68 -3.84 -14.10
N LEU A 754 -11.41 -3.91 -14.53
CA LEU A 754 -10.71 -5.14 -14.87
C LEU A 754 -9.51 -5.30 -13.96
N ALA A 755 -9.37 -6.45 -13.29
CA ALA A 755 -8.20 -6.71 -12.48
C ALA A 755 -6.92 -6.55 -13.30
N ALA A 756 -5.94 -5.82 -12.78
CA ALA A 756 -4.69 -5.55 -13.48
C ALA A 756 -4.02 -6.86 -13.93
N GLY A 757 -3.53 -6.89 -15.16
CA GLY A 757 -2.95 -8.09 -15.78
C GLY A 757 -3.95 -9.11 -16.32
N ALA A 758 -5.25 -8.97 -16.04
CA ALA A 758 -6.27 -9.88 -16.57
C ALA A 758 -6.61 -9.59 -18.04
N ILE A 759 -7.04 -10.63 -18.75
CA ILE A 759 -7.62 -10.52 -20.10
C ILE A 759 -9.07 -10.94 -20.00
N PHE A 760 -9.98 -10.12 -20.52
CA PHE A 760 -11.42 -10.33 -20.39
C PHE A 760 -12.15 -10.02 -21.69
N THR A 761 -13.21 -10.79 -21.98
CA THR A 761 -14.10 -10.49 -23.11
C THR A 761 -15.26 -9.61 -22.63
N TRP A 762 -15.23 -8.34 -23.03
CA TRP A 762 -16.25 -7.36 -22.68
C TRP A 762 -17.27 -7.21 -23.79
N THR A 763 -18.54 -7.41 -23.46
CA THR A 763 -19.65 -7.18 -24.38
C THR A 763 -20.18 -5.76 -24.14
N VAL A 764 -19.86 -4.85 -25.05
CA VAL A 764 -20.30 -3.45 -25.03
C VAL A 764 -21.57 -3.27 -25.84
N GLN A 765 -22.47 -2.43 -25.37
CA GLN A 765 -23.78 -2.19 -25.98
C GLN A 765 -24.07 -0.69 -26.06
N ALA A 766 -24.47 -0.23 -27.22
CA ALA A 766 -24.90 1.14 -27.47
C ALA A 766 -26.36 1.17 -27.94
N LEU A 767 -27.18 1.98 -27.28
CA LEU A 767 -28.61 2.14 -27.54
C LEU A 767 -28.85 3.39 -28.38
N VAL A 768 -29.61 3.26 -29.48
CA VAL A 768 -30.02 4.36 -30.36
C VAL A 768 -31.50 4.58 -30.24
N LEU A 769 -31.89 5.77 -29.80
CA LEU A 769 -33.30 6.17 -29.65
C LEU A 769 -33.58 7.41 -30.50
N SER A 770 -34.77 7.54 -31.03
CA SER A 770 -35.33 8.78 -31.57
C SER A 770 -36.68 9.05 -30.94
N ASN A 771 -36.84 10.19 -30.26
CA ASN A 771 -38.03 10.52 -29.46
C ASN A 771 -38.39 9.44 -28.43
N GLY A 772 -37.36 8.80 -27.85
CA GLY A 772 -37.55 7.71 -26.89
C GLY A 772 -37.95 6.35 -27.53
N ILE A 773 -38.01 6.26 -28.85
CA ILE A 773 -38.35 5.02 -29.57
C ILE A 773 -37.04 4.37 -30.07
N PRO A 774 -36.83 3.06 -29.82
CA PRO A 774 -35.67 2.35 -30.34
C PRO A 774 -35.59 2.36 -31.85
N LEU A 775 -34.41 2.70 -32.40
CA LEU A 775 -34.13 2.70 -33.84
C LEU A 775 -33.35 1.43 -34.22
N SER A 776 -33.97 0.56 -35.01
CA SER A 776 -33.31 -0.60 -35.61
C SER A 776 -32.51 -0.26 -36.84
N ALA A 777 -31.57 -1.15 -37.23
CA ALA A 777 -30.76 -1.06 -38.44
C ALA A 777 -29.88 0.22 -38.51
N GLN A 778 -29.61 0.86 -37.38
CA GLN A 778 -28.65 1.96 -37.31
C GLN A 778 -27.23 1.40 -37.25
N ASN A 779 -26.31 1.93 -38.06
CA ASN A 779 -24.95 1.49 -38.10
C ASN A 779 -24.12 2.22 -37.03
N VAL A 780 -23.61 1.51 -36.02
CA VAL A 780 -22.72 2.02 -34.98
C VAL A 780 -21.30 1.57 -35.30
N LEU A 781 -20.39 2.52 -35.43
CA LEU A 781 -18.96 2.30 -35.71
C LEU A 781 -18.22 2.23 -34.40
N TRP A 782 -17.36 1.23 -34.25
CA TRP A 782 -16.56 1.00 -33.06
C TRP A 782 -15.10 1.32 -33.38
N GLN A 783 -14.51 2.23 -32.62
CA GLN A 783 -13.13 2.67 -32.78
C GLN A 783 -12.37 2.50 -31.47
N THR A 784 -11.22 1.88 -31.54
CA THR A 784 -10.31 1.71 -30.42
C THR A 784 -9.07 2.55 -30.64
N THR A 785 -8.52 3.14 -29.60
CA THR A 785 -7.24 3.84 -29.67
C THR A 785 -6.10 2.84 -29.51
N ALA A 786 -5.05 2.96 -30.33
CA ALA A 786 -3.97 1.97 -30.43
C ALA A 786 -3.10 1.79 -29.16
N LEU A 787 -3.27 2.64 -28.15
CA LEU A 787 -2.51 2.61 -26.88
C LEU A 787 -3.23 1.90 -25.74
N SER A 788 -4.38 1.30 -26.00
CA SER A 788 -5.35 1.01 -24.96
C SER A 788 -5.43 -0.45 -24.48
N GLY A 789 -4.48 -1.33 -24.81
CA GLY A 789 -4.55 -2.74 -24.36
C GLY A 789 -5.79 -3.52 -24.86
N ILE A 790 -6.57 -2.96 -25.79
CA ILE A 790 -7.68 -3.65 -26.43
C ILE A 790 -7.16 -4.36 -27.66
N LEU A 791 -7.27 -5.68 -27.68
CA LEU A 791 -7.02 -6.44 -28.89
C LEU A 791 -8.26 -6.35 -29.79
N PRO A 792 -8.14 -5.94 -31.06
CA PRO A 792 -9.29 -5.81 -31.96
C PRO A 792 -9.82 -7.20 -32.33
N ALA A 793 -10.76 -7.69 -31.55
CA ALA A 793 -11.46 -8.94 -31.82
C ALA A 793 -12.94 -8.72 -32.09
N GLY A 794 -13.37 -7.48 -32.33
CA GLY A 794 -14.75 -7.13 -32.63
C GLY A 794 -14.96 -6.62 -34.03
N ASN A 795 -16.21 -6.51 -34.45
CA ASN A 795 -16.60 -5.91 -35.71
C ASN A 795 -16.36 -4.39 -35.65
N ALA A 796 -15.79 -3.81 -36.73
CA ALA A 796 -15.62 -2.36 -36.84
C ALA A 796 -16.94 -1.61 -36.87
N ALA A 797 -18.05 -2.31 -37.10
CA ALA A 797 -19.41 -1.77 -37.15
C ALA A 797 -20.43 -2.83 -36.71
N ALA A 798 -21.51 -2.39 -36.10
CA ALA A 798 -22.64 -3.23 -35.72
C ALA A 798 -23.96 -2.49 -36.01
N LEU A 799 -24.97 -3.22 -36.52
CA LEU A 799 -26.31 -2.66 -36.72
C LEU A 799 -27.12 -2.83 -35.43
N THR A 800 -27.91 -1.81 -35.08
CA THR A 800 -28.87 -1.92 -33.99
C THR A 800 -29.97 -2.95 -34.29
N ASN A 801 -30.33 -3.74 -33.30
CA ASN A 801 -31.42 -4.70 -33.33
C ASN A 801 -32.80 -3.99 -33.20
N SER A 802 -33.87 -4.74 -33.10
CA SER A 802 -35.23 -4.21 -32.93
C SER A 802 -35.44 -3.42 -31.62
N SER A 803 -34.59 -3.61 -30.63
CA SER A 803 -34.58 -2.83 -29.40
C SER A 803 -33.65 -1.61 -29.46
N GLY A 804 -33.13 -1.25 -30.64
CA GLY A 804 -32.25 -0.14 -30.84
C GLY A 804 -30.81 -0.37 -30.34
N ILE A 805 -30.40 -1.61 -30.00
CA ILE A 805 -29.13 -1.92 -29.38
C ILE A 805 -28.15 -2.49 -30.41
N ALA A 806 -27.03 -1.83 -30.57
CA ALA A 806 -25.84 -2.35 -31.25
C ALA A 806 -24.92 -2.99 -30.23
N THR A 807 -24.45 -4.20 -30.49
CA THR A 807 -23.61 -4.99 -29.57
C THR A 807 -22.28 -5.33 -30.23
N ASN A 808 -21.19 -5.22 -29.48
CA ASN A 808 -19.86 -5.68 -29.90
C ASN A 808 -19.19 -6.43 -28.71
N ALA A 809 -18.45 -7.48 -29.03
CA ALA A 809 -17.67 -8.21 -28.05
C ALA A 809 -16.18 -7.94 -28.31
N LEU A 810 -15.50 -7.42 -27.33
CA LEU A 810 -14.12 -6.97 -27.41
C LEU A 810 -13.27 -7.67 -26.38
N THR A 811 -12.05 -8.07 -26.74
CA THR A 811 -11.08 -8.59 -25.77
C THR A 811 -10.29 -7.41 -25.22
N VAL A 812 -10.35 -7.22 -23.89
CA VAL A 812 -9.70 -6.14 -23.17
C VAL A 812 -8.61 -6.72 -22.28
N GLY A 813 -7.47 -6.04 -22.21
CA GLY A 813 -6.33 -6.41 -21.36
C GLY A 813 -5.21 -7.16 -22.10
N PRO A 814 -4.10 -7.46 -21.41
CA PRO A 814 -3.88 -7.09 -20.03
C PRO A 814 -3.68 -5.57 -19.87
N LEU A 815 -4.40 -4.95 -18.94
CA LEU A 815 -4.17 -3.57 -18.55
C LEU A 815 -3.24 -3.55 -17.34
N ALA A 816 -2.27 -2.65 -17.36
CA ALA A 816 -1.53 -2.33 -16.14
C ALA A 816 -2.45 -1.57 -15.19
N GLU A 817 -2.07 -1.54 -13.93
CA GLU A 817 -2.75 -0.77 -12.92
C GLU A 817 -2.85 0.71 -13.31
N GLY A 818 -4.03 1.30 -13.10
CA GLY A 818 -4.34 2.67 -13.52
C GLY A 818 -4.34 2.91 -15.03
N GLN A 819 -4.04 1.90 -15.84
CA GLN A 819 -4.09 2.01 -17.28
C GLN A 819 -5.53 1.92 -17.77
N THR A 820 -5.92 2.79 -18.68
CA THR A 820 -7.24 2.80 -19.29
C THR A 820 -7.22 2.35 -20.75
N ALA A 821 -8.31 1.74 -21.16
CA ALA A 821 -8.58 1.37 -22.53
C ALA A 821 -9.93 1.94 -22.94
N THR A 822 -9.96 2.76 -23.99
CA THR A 822 -11.18 3.40 -24.44
C THR A 822 -11.67 2.90 -25.79
N ILE A 823 -12.98 2.78 -25.89
CA ILE A 823 -13.69 2.39 -27.10
C ILE A 823 -14.74 3.45 -27.39
N ASN A 824 -14.64 4.07 -28.54
CA ASN A 824 -15.66 4.98 -29.02
C ASN A 824 -16.68 4.22 -29.87
N ALA A 825 -17.96 4.30 -29.52
CA ALA A 825 -19.05 3.86 -30.34
C ALA A 825 -19.72 5.10 -30.97
N CYS A 826 -19.64 5.23 -32.27
CA CYS A 826 -20.13 6.41 -33.01
C CYS A 826 -21.28 6.02 -33.94
N LEU A 827 -22.38 6.74 -33.89
CA LEU A 827 -23.46 6.55 -34.82
C LEU A 827 -23.05 7.04 -36.22
N ASN A 828 -22.98 6.13 -37.20
CA ASN A 828 -22.46 6.40 -38.51
C ASN A 828 -23.23 7.56 -39.19
N GLY A 829 -22.49 8.48 -39.81
CA GLY A 829 -23.07 9.67 -40.45
C GLY A 829 -23.45 10.79 -39.47
N THR A 830 -23.09 10.66 -38.19
CA THR A 830 -23.27 11.70 -37.17
C THR A 830 -21.97 11.97 -36.44
N SER A 831 -21.93 13.01 -35.62
CA SER A 831 -20.84 13.22 -34.65
C SER A 831 -21.17 12.65 -33.27
N GLN A 832 -22.25 11.96 -33.12
CA GLN A 832 -22.59 11.34 -31.83
C GLN A 832 -21.72 10.12 -31.56
N CYS A 833 -20.93 10.21 -30.56
CA CYS A 833 -20.12 9.11 -30.03
C CYS A 833 -20.39 8.97 -28.54
N VAL A 834 -20.36 7.75 -28.06
CA VAL A 834 -20.27 7.43 -26.63
C VAL A 834 -19.01 6.65 -26.37
N VAL A 835 -18.46 6.85 -25.19
CA VAL A 835 -17.22 6.23 -24.79
C VAL A 835 -17.51 5.09 -23.84
N PHE A 836 -16.85 3.98 -24.04
CA PHE A 836 -16.74 2.87 -23.09
C PHE A 836 -15.32 2.84 -22.59
N THR A 837 -15.16 2.76 -21.28
CA THR A 837 -13.85 2.79 -20.64
C THR A 837 -13.65 1.54 -19.82
N ALA A 838 -12.56 0.83 -20.07
CA ALA A 838 -12.07 -0.22 -19.20
C ALA A 838 -10.82 0.29 -18.48
N PHE A 839 -10.70 0.05 -17.20
CA PHE A 839 -9.52 0.44 -16.43
C PHE A 839 -8.95 -0.73 -15.65
N GLY A 840 -7.63 -0.75 -15.52
CA GLY A 840 -6.89 -1.75 -14.74
C GLY A 840 -6.97 -1.42 -13.26
N ALA A 841 -7.82 -2.15 -12.54
CA ALA A 841 -7.99 -1.99 -11.10
C ALA A 841 -7.01 -2.90 -10.36
N ARG A 842 -6.51 -2.44 -9.22
CA ARG A 842 -5.64 -3.23 -8.34
C ARG A 842 -6.42 -4.35 -7.68
N PRO A 843 -6.11 -5.62 -7.95
CA PRO A 843 -6.79 -6.72 -7.28
C PRO A 843 -6.57 -6.72 -5.77
N GLU A 844 -5.45 -6.20 -5.30
CA GLU A 844 -5.09 -6.08 -3.89
C GLU A 844 -5.98 -5.10 -3.12
N TYR A 845 -6.62 -4.15 -3.78
CA TYR A 845 -7.62 -3.25 -3.17
C TYR A 845 -9.05 -3.75 -3.31
N ALA A 846 -9.25 -4.86 -3.98
CA ALA A 846 -10.57 -5.39 -4.18
C ALA A 846 -11.25 -5.70 -2.86
N THR A 847 -12.50 -5.29 -2.74
CA THR A 847 -13.35 -5.61 -1.60
C THR A 847 -14.22 -6.82 -1.91
N LEU A 848 -14.24 -7.79 -1.01
CA LEU A 848 -15.15 -8.92 -1.10
C LEU A 848 -16.47 -8.62 -0.38
N GLN A 849 -17.56 -8.76 -1.08
CA GLN A 849 -18.91 -8.64 -0.54
C GLN A 849 -19.59 -10.01 -0.52
N ALA A 850 -20.17 -10.39 0.62
CA ALA A 850 -21.01 -11.56 0.71
C ALA A 850 -22.33 -11.36 -0.04
N VAL A 851 -22.67 -12.29 -0.90
CA VAL A 851 -23.99 -12.32 -1.59
C VAL A 851 -24.88 -13.37 -0.95
N SER A 852 -24.38 -14.59 -0.82
CA SER A 852 -25.12 -15.67 -0.15
C SER A 852 -24.20 -16.84 0.21
N GLY A 853 -24.65 -17.69 1.12
CA GLY A 853 -24.00 -18.95 1.44
C GLY A 853 -22.77 -18.85 2.35
N THR A 854 -22.43 -17.66 2.86
CA THR A 854 -21.28 -17.45 3.74
C THR A 854 -21.54 -17.91 5.19
N ALA A 855 -22.79 -18.01 5.59
CA ALA A 855 -23.19 -18.57 6.87
C ALA A 855 -24.32 -19.57 6.64
N GLN A 856 -24.10 -20.84 7.03
CA GLN A 856 -25.06 -21.90 6.82
C GLN A 856 -25.15 -22.82 8.06
N SER A 857 -26.34 -23.16 8.47
CA SER A 857 -26.61 -24.14 9.51
C SER A 857 -27.43 -25.27 8.91
N LEU A 858 -26.90 -26.47 8.92
CA LEU A 858 -27.41 -27.63 8.18
C LEU A 858 -27.56 -28.82 9.10
N SER A 859 -28.49 -29.74 8.79
CA SER A 859 -28.52 -31.06 9.39
C SER A 859 -27.49 -31.98 8.72
N VAL A 860 -27.04 -33.01 9.43
CA VAL A 860 -26.18 -34.06 8.88
C VAL A 860 -26.85 -34.66 7.63
N GLN A 861 -26.09 -34.84 6.56
CA GLN A 861 -26.53 -35.30 5.22
C GLN A 861 -27.09 -34.18 4.30
N SER A 862 -27.26 -32.95 4.76
CA SER A 862 -27.63 -31.84 3.88
C SER A 862 -26.42 -31.38 3.08
N THR A 863 -26.63 -31.04 1.81
CA THR A 863 -25.57 -30.46 0.95
C THR A 863 -25.51 -28.95 1.16
N PRO A 864 -24.32 -28.37 1.44
CA PRO A 864 -24.18 -26.94 1.54
C PRO A 864 -24.56 -26.24 0.24
N ALA A 865 -25.22 -25.09 0.37
CA ALA A 865 -25.41 -24.19 -0.76
C ALA A 865 -24.10 -23.59 -1.24
N GLN A 866 -24.03 -23.19 -2.49
CA GLN A 866 -22.89 -22.47 -3.03
C GLN A 866 -22.66 -21.17 -2.27
N ILE A 867 -21.38 -20.83 -2.11
CA ILE A 867 -20.95 -19.56 -1.58
C ILE A 867 -20.87 -18.61 -2.76
N ALA A 868 -21.69 -17.57 -2.73
CA ALA A 868 -21.69 -16.51 -3.74
C ALA A 868 -21.13 -15.22 -3.14
N LEU A 869 -20.12 -14.69 -3.78
CA LEU A 869 -19.43 -13.46 -3.40
C LEU A 869 -19.44 -12.48 -4.57
N ARG A 870 -19.16 -11.23 -4.29
CA ARG A 870 -18.95 -10.22 -5.32
C ARG A 870 -17.61 -9.51 -5.02
N LEU A 871 -16.78 -9.40 -6.04
CA LEU A 871 -15.53 -8.66 -5.99
C LEU A 871 -15.78 -7.25 -6.51
N LEU A 872 -15.44 -6.27 -5.72
CA LEU A 872 -15.58 -4.85 -6.03
C LEU A 872 -14.20 -4.19 -6.03
N ASP A 873 -14.01 -3.21 -6.90
CA ASP A 873 -12.83 -2.35 -6.87
C ASP A 873 -12.91 -1.31 -5.72
N LEU A 874 -11.92 -0.46 -5.65
CA LEU A 874 -11.81 0.57 -4.62
C LEU A 874 -13.01 1.55 -4.63
N ASP A 875 -13.59 1.79 -5.80
CA ASP A 875 -14.74 2.69 -5.98
C ASP A 875 -16.09 1.98 -5.78
N GLY A 876 -16.06 0.69 -5.43
CA GLY A 876 -17.26 -0.12 -5.24
C GLY A 876 -17.87 -0.64 -6.56
N ASN A 877 -17.18 -0.51 -7.70
CA ASN A 877 -17.65 -1.08 -8.96
C ASN A 877 -17.31 -2.57 -9.03
N PRO A 878 -18.15 -3.39 -9.68
CA PRO A 878 -17.83 -4.78 -9.91
C PRO A 878 -16.53 -4.96 -10.68
N MET A 879 -15.56 -5.69 -10.12
CA MET A 879 -14.26 -5.97 -10.75
C MET A 879 -14.32 -7.31 -11.49
N ALA A 880 -14.06 -7.27 -12.79
CA ALA A 880 -13.94 -8.45 -13.63
C ALA A 880 -12.52 -9.00 -13.65
N GLY A 881 -12.37 -10.32 -13.82
CA GLY A 881 -11.05 -10.96 -14.00
C GLY A 881 -10.17 -11.02 -12.74
N GLY A 882 -10.66 -10.59 -11.60
CA GLY A 882 -9.94 -10.67 -10.33
C GLY A 882 -9.96 -12.09 -9.76
N SER A 883 -8.85 -12.53 -9.19
CA SER A 883 -8.74 -13.83 -8.54
C SER A 883 -9.20 -13.76 -7.09
N VAL A 884 -10.05 -14.71 -6.71
CA VAL A 884 -10.48 -14.89 -5.32
C VAL A 884 -10.11 -16.31 -4.90
N SER A 885 -9.47 -16.44 -3.77
CA SER A 885 -9.09 -17.71 -3.17
C SER A 885 -9.99 -18.00 -1.97
N LEU A 886 -10.46 -19.21 -1.85
CA LEU A 886 -11.22 -19.71 -0.72
C LEU A 886 -10.40 -20.78 0.01
N TYR A 887 -10.01 -20.48 1.23
CA TYR A 887 -9.36 -21.40 2.14
C TYR A 887 -10.43 -22.02 3.05
N GLN A 888 -10.48 -23.32 3.18
CA GLN A 888 -11.50 -24.04 3.91
C GLN A 888 -10.82 -25.00 4.90
N ALA A 889 -11.10 -24.82 6.18
CA ALA A 889 -10.71 -25.74 7.25
C ALA A 889 -11.96 -26.48 7.75
N LEU A 890 -11.92 -27.79 7.69
CA LEU A 890 -13.01 -28.64 8.16
C LEU A 890 -12.63 -29.21 9.51
N TYR A 891 -13.45 -28.92 10.52
CA TYR A 891 -13.27 -29.38 11.89
C TYR A 891 -14.37 -30.40 12.26
N ALA A 892 -14.06 -31.32 13.16
CA ALA A 892 -15.11 -32.09 13.79
C ALA A 892 -16.03 -31.15 14.58
N TRP A 893 -17.33 -31.37 14.48
CA TRP A 893 -18.30 -30.60 15.25
C TRP A 893 -18.14 -30.88 16.74
N ALA A 894 -18.13 -29.86 17.56
CA ALA A 894 -18.19 -29.97 19.00
C ALA A 894 -19.44 -29.20 19.49
N PRO A 895 -20.21 -29.78 20.41
CA PRO A 895 -21.34 -29.07 20.99
C PRO A 895 -20.85 -27.81 21.73
N PRO A 896 -21.67 -26.75 21.81
CA PRO A 896 -21.36 -25.59 22.62
C PRO A 896 -21.02 -26.03 24.06
N CYS A 897 -19.92 -25.54 24.57
CA CYS A 897 -19.52 -25.87 25.95
C CYS A 897 -20.54 -25.29 26.94
N ALA A 898 -21.11 -26.16 27.78
CA ALA A 898 -21.93 -25.71 28.88
C ALA A 898 -21.02 -25.06 29.95
N ASP A 899 -21.38 -23.83 30.30
CA ASP A 899 -20.87 -23.03 31.43
C ASP A 899 -19.39 -23.23 31.87
N HIS A 900 -18.57 -22.21 31.51
CA HIS A 900 -17.26 -21.90 32.12
C HIS A 900 -16.13 -22.96 32.06
N GLY A 901 -16.24 -23.97 31.23
CA GLY A 901 -15.18 -24.97 30.99
C GLY A 901 -14.36 -24.63 29.75
N VAL A 902 -13.03 -24.83 29.82
CA VAL A 902 -12.15 -24.78 28.65
C VAL A 902 -12.57 -25.90 27.68
N CYS A 903 -13.11 -25.53 26.53
CA CYS A 903 -13.45 -26.50 25.50
C CYS A 903 -12.17 -27.04 24.85
N PRO A 904 -12.05 -28.34 24.67
CA PRO A 904 -10.98 -28.88 23.86
C PRO A 904 -11.16 -28.34 22.41
N PRO A 905 -10.09 -27.94 21.73
CA PRO A 905 -10.21 -27.54 20.33
C PRO A 905 -10.76 -28.68 19.49
N SER A 906 -11.69 -28.36 18.60
CA SER A 906 -12.23 -29.34 17.66
C SER A 906 -11.10 -29.87 16.76
N PRO A 907 -10.95 -31.19 16.58
CA PRO A 907 -9.93 -31.73 15.70
C PRO A 907 -10.09 -31.22 14.26
N LEU A 908 -9.02 -30.76 13.65
CA LEU A 908 -8.97 -30.44 12.23
C LEU A 908 -9.02 -31.75 11.43
N LEU A 909 -9.96 -31.85 10.52
CA LEU A 909 -10.17 -33.05 9.68
C LEU A 909 -9.54 -32.88 8.30
N ALA A 910 -9.63 -31.70 7.71
CA ALA A 910 -9.09 -31.41 6.38
C ALA A 910 -8.87 -29.91 6.17
N LEU A 911 -7.90 -29.58 5.30
CA LEU A 911 -7.67 -28.26 4.74
C LEU A 911 -7.84 -28.35 3.21
N GLN A 912 -8.56 -27.41 2.63
CA GLN A 912 -8.77 -27.33 1.18
C GLN A 912 -8.70 -25.88 0.72
N THR A 913 -8.18 -25.69 -0.48
CA THR A 913 -8.15 -24.37 -1.14
C THR A 913 -8.84 -24.46 -2.49
N ALA A 914 -9.55 -23.42 -2.85
CA ALA A 914 -10.15 -23.26 -4.17
C ALA A 914 -9.89 -21.84 -4.66
N SER A 915 -9.78 -21.64 -5.97
CA SER A 915 -9.66 -20.31 -6.55
C SER A 915 -10.65 -20.15 -7.70
N ALA A 916 -11.18 -18.96 -7.88
CA ALA A 916 -12.09 -18.62 -8.96
C ALA A 916 -11.82 -17.19 -9.42
N THR A 917 -12.18 -16.90 -10.67
CA THR A 917 -12.01 -15.58 -11.28
C THR A 917 -13.38 -14.90 -11.35
N SER A 918 -13.44 -13.61 -11.02
CA SER A 918 -14.68 -12.84 -11.02
C SER A 918 -15.22 -12.59 -12.44
N ALA A 919 -16.53 -12.67 -12.57
CA ALA A 919 -17.27 -12.34 -13.79
C ALA A 919 -17.39 -10.80 -13.98
N ILE A 920 -18.01 -10.38 -15.07
CA ILE A 920 -18.19 -8.95 -15.42
C ILE A 920 -18.94 -8.14 -14.35
N ASP A 921 -19.84 -8.78 -13.64
CA ASP A 921 -20.60 -8.19 -12.52
C ASP A 921 -19.90 -8.39 -11.16
N GLY A 922 -18.62 -8.75 -11.18
CA GLY A 922 -17.83 -9.06 -9.99
C GLY A 922 -18.20 -10.38 -9.32
N ALA A 923 -19.16 -11.15 -9.83
CA ALA A 923 -19.63 -12.36 -9.18
C ALA A 923 -18.57 -13.46 -9.18
N VAL A 924 -18.42 -14.10 -8.01
CA VAL A 924 -17.56 -15.27 -7.80
C VAL A 924 -18.35 -16.30 -7.02
N THR A 925 -18.31 -17.54 -7.44
CA THR A 925 -19.02 -18.63 -6.76
C THR A 925 -18.08 -19.78 -6.44
N PHE A 926 -18.23 -20.33 -5.23
CA PHE A 926 -17.50 -21.50 -4.79
C PHE A 926 -18.47 -22.61 -4.36
N THR A 927 -18.10 -23.82 -4.64
CA THR A 927 -18.73 -24.98 -4.04
C THR A 927 -18.00 -25.27 -2.74
N PRO A 928 -18.68 -25.28 -1.58
CA PRO A 928 -18.06 -25.66 -0.33
C PRO A 928 -17.44 -27.05 -0.38
N ALA A 929 -16.41 -27.29 0.44
CA ALA A 929 -15.80 -28.59 0.58
C ALA A 929 -16.87 -29.65 0.95
N SER A 930 -16.73 -30.86 0.41
CA SER A 930 -17.61 -31.98 0.74
C SER A 930 -17.55 -32.26 2.24
N LEU A 931 -18.68 -32.13 2.91
CA LEU A 931 -18.80 -32.50 4.31
C LEU A 931 -18.89 -34.02 4.46
N PRO A 932 -18.09 -34.63 5.34
CA PRO A 932 -18.15 -36.06 5.56
C PRO A 932 -19.44 -36.40 6.32
N GLY A 933 -20.43 -36.99 5.90
CA GLY A 933 -21.72 -37.32 6.52
C GLY A 933 -21.81 -37.49 8.04
N VAL A 934 -20.96 -36.78 8.78
CA VAL A 934 -20.89 -36.63 10.23
C VAL A 934 -20.94 -35.15 10.58
N ALA A 935 -21.33 -34.83 11.81
CA ALA A 935 -21.43 -33.43 12.25
C ALA A 935 -20.05 -32.75 12.16
N THR A 936 -19.99 -31.62 11.45
CA THR A 936 -18.75 -30.92 11.12
C THR A 936 -18.96 -29.42 11.08
N ASN A 937 -17.89 -28.67 11.39
CA ASN A 937 -17.81 -27.23 11.18
C ASN A 937 -16.80 -26.95 10.08
N LEU A 938 -17.23 -26.27 9.01
CA LEU A 938 -16.37 -25.74 8.00
C LEU A 938 -16.17 -24.25 8.29
N ILE A 939 -14.95 -23.87 8.56
CA ILE A 939 -14.55 -22.46 8.66
C ILE A 939 -13.78 -22.12 7.39
N GLY A 940 -14.24 -21.12 6.69
CA GLY A 940 -13.63 -20.66 5.43
C GLY A 940 -13.21 -19.22 5.52
N LEU A 941 -12.16 -18.91 4.79
CA LEU A 941 -11.72 -17.55 4.54
C LEU A 941 -11.65 -17.35 3.03
N ALA A 942 -12.51 -16.48 2.50
CA ALA A 942 -12.37 -16.00 1.13
C ALA A 942 -11.43 -14.78 1.14
N ALA A 943 -10.45 -14.78 0.28
CA ALA A 943 -9.50 -13.69 0.16
C ALA A 943 -9.34 -13.26 -1.30
N SER A 944 -9.21 -11.95 -1.53
CA SER A 944 -8.83 -11.36 -2.81
C SER A 944 -7.66 -10.41 -2.57
N GLY A 945 -6.52 -10.67 -3.23
CA GLY A 945 -5.31 -9.93 -2.94
C GLY A 945 -4.89 -10.10 -1.48
N ASN A 946 -4.34 -9.04 -0.90
CA ASN A 946 -3.85 -9.04 0.49
C ASN A 946 -4.77 -8.29 1.47
N THR A 947 -5.92 -7.75 1.00
CA THR A 947 -6.71 -6.80 1.79
C THR A 947 -8.08 -7.25 2.18
N SER A 948 -8.78 -7.89 1.29
CA SER A 948 -10.18 -8.17 1.54
C SER A 948 -10.36 -9.64 1.90
N THR A 949 -10.72 -9.86 3.14
CA THR A 949 -11.06 -11.19 3.62
C THR A 949 -12.51 -11.24 4.06
N LEU A 950 -13.14 -12.38 3.85
CA LEU A 950 -14.52 -12.62 4.25
C LEU A 950 -14.63 -13.99 4.89
N ASN A 951 -15.12 -14.00 6.12
CA ASN A 951 -15.30 -15.23 6.87
C ASN A 951 -16.51 -16.03 6.38
N ILE A 952 -16.33 -17.33 6.33
CA ILE A 952 -17.37 -18.28 5.95
C ILE A 952 -17.51 -19.30 7.06
N SER A 953 -18.73 -19.56 7.49
CA SER A 953 -19.05 -20.55 8.51
C SER A 953 -20.17 -21.45 8.04
N ILE A 954 -19.90 -22.74 7.92
CA ILE A 954 -20.91 -23.76 7.61
C ILE A 954 -20.90 -24.81 8.70
N GLU A 955 -21.97 -24.87 9.46
CA GLU A 955 -22.15 -25.79 10.55
C GLU A 955 -23.09 -26.92 10.16
N GLN A 956 -22.66 -28.16 10.37
CA GLN A 956 -23.48 -29.32 10.16
C GLN A 956 -23.73 -30.00 11.51
N HIS A 957 -24.96 -29.86 12.01
CA HIS A 957 -25.35 -30.38 13.31
C HIS A 957 -25.81 -31.84 13.18
N PRO A 958 -25.72 -32.63 14.27
CA PRO A 958 -26.21 -33.99 14.35
C PRO A 958 -27.71 -34.17 14.03
#